data_fcea7928f689e47eab73f97eac07aac7
#
_entry.id   fcea7928f689e47eab73f97eac07aac7
#
_cell.length_a   1.000
_cell.length_b   1.000
_cell.length_c   1.000
_cell.angle_alpha   90.00
_cell.angle_beta   90.00
_cell.angle_gamma   90.00
#
_symmetry.space_group_name_H-M   'P 1'
#
loop_
_entity.id
_entity.type
_entity.pdbx_description
1 polymer ?
#
loop_
_entity_poly.entity_id
_entity_poly.type
_entity_poly.pdbx_seq_one_letter_code
_entity_poly.pdbx_strand_id
1 'polypeptide(L)'
;MKRNMKRLSGILSYVVAGLCIMGTVRASAQGGAYERWHGDKYSMFIHFGLYSVAGGVWDGEPVREGYSEQIQSFAGIFSDWYAHMASTFDPQAFDAAAIARLAREAGMRSVVFTAKHHDGFCMFRTATTDFNSWDATPVARDFVGELAEACRREGLRLGIYFSNIDWHYPAAYPISSHNADFIPAEHFEYNKAQVRELLTAYGPISELWFDMGSYTPEQSREMYALVHELQPDCMVSGRLGNDACDFAVMADNAHPDRALQMPWQMPASMFPETWGYRSWQERGSVGAKVEEKLSSLLSAVSHGGNYLLNIGPAGDGSVVPFERDVLLAVGRWLSKYGEAVYDTEASPYAGVQWWHSTRRGHTLYVMTPDAAEESEIRIPAVGNRLVGARSLGDGAELAFRREGSEYVVARPAAGDIYGVAALEFERDVEIAAAEPLRLRGGTRLTQLNGQTACSYSCFDYYSNFLSRVSLTWSVASPRRRGVELLYPASYEGRTVAVSIDGEEKIIRLEGGTAVALDESDGKDPSEDLSGVRIVRREWHGPAFGIFDSAVAPWAERAGRGIEALHGEVKSHILENYFLTLHVESDAAREVLFDVVSGNGVEVWLNGRTWCKHLNPYRCTRHEEQVALPLDEGDNVVVVRFYNRFEKSMPWGFEPAREQRRQRQAAGIELPAGVHTVSVRAADRPSPHADMGLDDLVLRVL
;
A
#
# COMPACT_ATOMS: atom_id res chain seq x y z
N MET A 1 31.15 52.89 12.19
CA MET A 1 31.12 51.64 11.41
C MET A 1 30.23 50.62 12.11
N LYS A 2 28.94 50.86 12.20
CA LYS A 2 27.88 49.95 12.72
C LYS A 2 26.59 50.40 12.09
N ARG A 3 26.25 49.90 10.90
CA ARG A 3 24.94 49.93 10.25
C ARG A 3 25.10 49.14 8.94
N ASN A 4 24.71 47.89 8.92
CA ASN A 4 24.29 47.10 7.77
C ASN A 4 24.40 45.57 8.07
N MET A 5 23.74 45.13 9.15
CA MET A 5 23.55 43.72 9.41
C MET A 5 22.15 43.45 9.95
N LYS A 6 21.12 43.85 9.20
CA LYS A 6 19.70 43.53 9.53
C LYS A 6 18.83 43.38 8.28
N ARG A 7 19.33 42.80 7.18
CA ARG A 7 18.51 42.53 6.01
C ARG A 7 18.85 41.22 5.31
N LEU A 8 19.38 40.21 6.00
CA LEU A 8 19.66 38.89 5.43
C LEU A 8 19.07 37.70 6.24
N SER A 9 18.24 37.98 7.23
CA SER A 9 17.59 36.89 8.02
C SER A 9 16.16 36.60 7.64
N GLY A 10 15.67 37.17 6.54
CA GLY A 10 14.25 37.01 6.10
C GLY A 10 14.01 36.11 4.91
N ILE A 11 15.05 35.54 4.29
CA ILE A 11 14.89 34.75 3.05
C ILE A 11 15.23 33.24 3.25
N LEU A 12 15.77 32.88 4.41
CA LEU A 12 16.19 31.49 4.68
C LEU A 12 15.10 30.63 5.35
N SER A 13 13.93 31.18 5.65
CA SER A 13 12.85 30.45 6.34
C SER A 13 11.80 29.82 5.43
N TYR A 14 11.84 30.04 4.13
CA TYR A 14 10.80 29.55 3.21
C TYR A 14 11.14 28.24 2.48
N VAL A 15 12.37 27.71 2.61
CA VAL A 15 12.77 26.46 1.94
C VAL A 15 12.59 25.22 2.82
N VAL A 16 12.26 25.38 4.12
CA VAL A 16 12.22 24.25 5.08
C VAL A 16 10.82 23.63 5.23
N ALA A 17 9.75 24.31 4.84
CA ALA A 17 8.38 23.83 5.07
C ALA A 17 7.94 22.67 4.15
N GLY A 18 8.57 22.47 2.99
CA GLY A 18 8.30 21.34 2.09
C GLY A 18 9.11 20.08 2.43
N LEU A 19 10.21 20.22 3.16
CA LEU A 19 11.10 19.11 3.53
C LEU A 19 10.83 18.55 4.94
N CYS A 20 10.11 19.29 5.81
CA CYS A 20 9.87 18.87 7.19
C CYS A 20 8.77 17.82 7.35
N ILE A 21 7.96 17.52 6.34
CA ILE A 21 6.95 16.45 6.44
C ILE A 21 7.58 15.06 6.23
N MET A 22 8.73 14.95 5.58
CA MET A 22 9.50 13.71 5.50
C MET A 22 10.46 13.48 6.69
N GLY A 23 10.60 14.44 7.60
CA GLY A 23 11.66 14.46 8.61
C GLY A 23 11.35 13.85 9.97
N THR A 24 10.11 13.53 10.30
CA THR A 24 9.73 13.10 11.65
C THR A 24 9.54 11.59 11.87
N VAL A 25 9.72 10.76 10.83
CA VAL A 25 9.81 9.29 10.99
C VAL A 25 11.29 8.81 11.05
N ARG A 26 12.26 9.71 10.87
CA ARG A 26 13.70 9.39 10.92
C ARG A 26 14.29 9.58 12.30
N ALA A 27 13.87 8.83 13.27
CA ALA A 27 14.54 8.77 14.56
C ALA A 27 14.87 7.32 14.92
N SER A 28 15.74 6.68 14.14
CA SER A 28 16.61 5.61 14.60
C SER A 28 17.69 5.31 13.55
N ALA A 29 18.76 4.61 13.91
CA ALA A 29 20.00 4.37 13.19
C ALA A 29 19.92 3.64 11.83
N GLN A 30 18.79 3.67 11.12
CA GLN A 30 18.50 2.89 9.90
C GLN A 30 18.64 3.68 8.58
N GLY A 31 19.03 4.95 8.58
CA GLY A 31 19.07 5.78 7.36
C GLY A 31 19.75 5.11 6.16
N GLY A 32 20.83 4.36 6.38
CA GLY A 32 21.57 3.71 5.31
C GLY A 32 20.96 2.40 4.77
N ALA A 33 20.24 1.63 5.59
CA ALA A 33 19.60 0.38 5.18
C ALA A 33 18.39 0.66 4.30
N TYR A 34 17.54 1.59 4.74
CA TYR A 34 16.38 2.03 3.99
C TYR A 34 16.76 2.58 2.61
N GLU A 35 17.71 3.52 2.53
CA GLU A 35 18.12 4.09 1.25
C GLU A 35 18.63 3.02 0.28
N ARG A 36 19.43 2.06 0.76
CA ARG A 36 19.91 0.94 -0.07
C ARG A 36 18.75 0.08 -0.57
N TRP A 37 17.84 -0.32 0.33
CA TRP A 37 16.68 -1.14 -0.02
C TRP A 37 15.73 -0.39 -0.96
N HIS A 38 15.42 0.88 -0.66
CA HIS A 38 14.54 1.71 -1.48
C HIS A 38 15.14 1.99 -2.87
N GLY A 39 16.45 2.18 -2.95
CA GLY A 39 17.16 2.42 -4.22
C GLY A 39 17.19 1.21 -5.15
N ASP A 40 16.97 -0.01 -4.65
CA ASP A 40 16.95 -1.23 -5.47
C ASP A 40 15.86 -1.23 -6.53
N LYS A 41 14.69 -0.77 -6.19
CA LYS A 41 13.50 -0.65 -7.06
C LYS A 41 13.04 -1.93 -7.72
N TYR A 42 13.93 -2.85 -8.08
CA TYR A 42 13.60 -4.07 -8.81
C TYR A 42 14.37 -5.27 -8.27
N SER A 43 13.65 -6.32 -7.88
CA SER A 43 14.18 -7.51 -7.24
C SER A 43 13.54 -8.78 -7.78
N MET A 44 14.27 -9.92 -7.70
CA MET A 44 13.75 -11.23 -8.05
C MET A 44 13.12 -11.89 -6.82
N PHE A 45 11.93 -12.42 -6.97
CA PHE A 45 11.34 -13.35 -6.03
C PHE A 45 11.46 -14.76 -6.60
N ILE A 46 11.73 -15.77 -5.76
CA ILE A 46 11.83 -17.15 -6.21
C ILE A 46 10.96 -18.03 -5.32
N HIS A 47 9.89 -18.60 -5.90
CA HIS A 47 9.11 -19.64 -5.26
C HIS A 47 9.58 -21.01 -5.75
N PHE A 48 10.34 -21.70 -4.92
CA PHE A 48 10.90 -23.01 -5.23
C PHE A 48 10.91 -23.91 -3.99
N GLY A 49 10.38 -25.12 -4.12
CA GLY A 49 10.26 -26.09 -3.03
C GLY A 49 9.66 -27.42 -3.51
N LEU A 50 9.17 -28.26 -2.60
CA LEU A 50 8.54 -29.54 -2.94
C LEU A 50 7.35 -29.39 -3.89
N TYR A 51 6.55 -28.32 -3.76
CA TYR A 51 5.44 -28.00 -4.64
C TYR A 51 5.86 -27.84 -6.12
N SER A 52 7.12 -27.49 -6.39
CA SER A 52 7.66 -27.42 -7.76
C SER A 52 7.72 -28.79 -8.43
N VAL A 53 7.93 -29.86 -7.66
CA VAL A 53 7.93 -31.24 -8.17
C VAL A 53 6.52 -31.61 -8.66
N ALA A 54 5.50 -31.29 -7.88
CA ALA A 54 4.11 -31.51 -8.28
C ALA A 54 3.71 -30.66 -9.49
N GLY A 55 4.26 -29.44 -9.61
CA GLY A 55 4.03 -28.58 -10.77
C GLY A 55 2.57 -28.29 -11.06
N GLY A 56 1.73 -28.18 -10.02
CA GLY A 56 0.28 -27.96 -10.14
C GLY A 56 -0.53 -29.16 -10.60
N VAL A 57 0.04 -30.39 -10.51
CA VAL A 57 -0.60 -31.64 -10.89
C VAL A 57 -0.58 -32.63 -9.71
N TRP A 58 -1.71 -33.27 -9.41
CA TRP A 58 -1.81 -34.31 -8.39
C TRP A 58 -2.62 -35.49 -8.92
N ASP A 59 -2.17 -36.73 -8.64
CA ASP A 59 -2.79 -37.96 -9.18
C ASP A 59 -2.99 -37.95 -10.71
N GLY A 60 -2.08 -37.29 -11.45
CA GLY A 60 -2.14 -37.18 -12.92
C GLY A 60 -3.11 -36.10 -13.45
N GLU A 61 -3.82 -35.38 -12.58
CA GLU A 61 -4.78 -34.37 -12.96
C GLU A 61 -4.32 -32.95 -12.56
N PRO A 62 -4.52 -31.93 -13.41
CA PRO A 62 -4.24 -30.55 -13.07
C PRO A 62 -5.13 -30.05 -11.91
N VAL A 63 -4.50 -29.50 -10.87
CA VAL A 63 -5.20 -28.82 -9.76
C VAL A 63 -5.52 -27.40 -10.22
N ARG A 64 -6.78 -27.17 -10.60
CA ARG A 64 -7.20 -25.93 -11.28
C ARG A 64 -7.50 -24.78 -10.34
N GLU A 65 -7.80 -25.06 -9.08
CA GLU A 65 -8.10 -24.06 -8.06
C GLU A 65 -6.84 -23.71 -7.27
N GLY A 66 -6.70 -22.44 -6.90
CA GLY A 66 -5.63 -21.92 -6.07
C GLY A 66 -4.25 -21.91 -6.72
N TYR A 67 -3.26 -21.68 -5.89
CA TYR A 67 -1.86 -21.54 -6.29
C TYR A 67 -1.11 -22.89 -6.24
N SER A 68 -0.19 -23.11 -7.18
CA SER A 68 0.57 -24.37 -7.25
C SER A 68 1.48 -24.61 -6.05
N GLU A 69 2.00 -23.55 -5.44
CA GLU A 69 2.80 -23.64 -4.21
C GLU A 69 1.97 -23.98 -2.97
N GLN A 70 0.65 -23.87 -3.06
CA GLN A 70 -0.31 -24.29 -2.03
C GLN A 70 -1.03 -25.58 -2.39
N ILE A 71 -0.49 -26.39 -3.30
CA ILE A 71 -1.10 -27.62 -3.81
C ILE A 71 -1.51 -28.60 -2.70
N GLN A 72 -0.75 -28.63 -1.60
CA GLN A 72 -1.07 -29.48 -0.45
C GLN A 72 -2.47 -29.19 0.08
N SER A 73 -2.82 -27.90 0.22
CA SER A 73 -4.12 -27.45 0.70
C SER A 73 -5.22 -27.65 -0.36
N PHE A 74 -4.97 -27.19 -1.60
CA PHE A 74 -6.01 -27.21 -2.66
C PHE A 74 -6.32 -28.62 -3.20
N ALA A 75 -5.35 -29.52 -3.21
CA ALA A 75 -5.58 -30.91 -3.59
C ALA A 75 -5.92 -31.82 -2.39
N GLY A 76 -5.94 -31.28 -1.16
CA GLY A 76 -6.26 -32.05 0.04
C GLY A 76 -5.24 -33.15 0.35
N ILE A 77 -3.96 -32.89 0.12
CA ILE A 77 -2.91 -33.90 0.28
C ILE A 77 -2.57 -34.06 1.77
N PHE A 78 -2.64 -35.29 2.27
CA PHE A 78 -2.22 -35.59 3.63
C PHE A 78 -0.74 -35.24 3.86
N SER A 79 -0.40 -34.73 5.05
CA SER A 79 0.94 -34.23 5.35
C SER A 79 2.05 -35.25 5.22
N ASP A 80 1.77 -36.52 5.55
CA ASP A 80 2.75 -37.61 5.40
C ASP A 80 2.99 -37.96 3.91
N TRP A 81 1.94 -37.94 3.07
CA TRP A 81 2.09 -38.14 1.63
C TRP A 81 2.83 -36.97 0.98
N TYR A 82 2.51 -35.76 1.37
CA TYR A 82 3.24 -34.58 0.87
C TYR A 82 4.72 -34.63 1.28
N ALA A 83 5.00 -34.93 2.55
CA ALA A 83 6.35 -35.05 3.05
C ALA A 83 7.15 -36.16 2.34
N HIS A 84 6.49 -37.24 1.91
CA HIS A 84 7.15 -38.30 1.16
C HIS A 84 7.76 -37.83 -0.16
N MET A 85 7.23 -36.73 -0.76
CA MET A 85 7.80 -36.15 -1.99
C MET A 85 9.26 -35.70 -1.79
N ALA A 86 9.69 -35.39 -0.56
CA ALA A 86 11.08 -35.04 -0.28
C ALA A 86 12.05 -36.15 -0.67
N SER A 87 11.65 -37.44 -0.56
CA SER A 87 12.47 -38.57 -0.95
C SER A 87 12.80 -38.65 -2.45
N THR A 88 12.01 -37.92 -3.27
CA THR A 88 12.19 -37.84 -4.74
C THR A 88 12.62 -36.47 -5.21
N PHE A 89 12.83 -35.50 -4.28
CA PHE A 89 13.26 -34.15 -4.60
C PHE A 89 14.73 -34.14 -5.02
N ASP A 90 14.97 -34.10 -6.32
CA ASP A 90 16.29 -34.18 -6.94
C ASP A 90 16.50 -33.08 -8.00
N PRO A 91 16.60 -31.78 -7.61
CA PRO A 91 16.69 -30.67 -8.53
C PRO A 91 18.12 -30.47 -9.07
N GLN A 92 18.56 -31.38 -9.93
CA GLN A 92 19.91 -31.37 -10.51
C GLN A 92 20.18 -30.14 -11.41
N ALA A 93 19.14 -29.54 -11.98
CA ALA A 93 19.28 -28.35 -12.82
C ALA A 93 19.23 -27.02 -12.04
N PHE A 94 19.09 -27.06 -10.70
CA PHE A 94 19.18 -25.85 -9.89
C PHE A 94 20.64 -25.35 -9.85
N ASP A 95 20.88 -24.25 -10.54
CA ASP A 95 22.17 -23.56 -10.59
C ASP A 95 22.03 -22.15 -9.99
N ALA A 96 22.39 -22.02 -8.71
CA ALA A 96 22.32 -20.75 -7.98
C ALA A 96 23.15 -19.64 -8.66
N ALA A 97 24.29 -19.96 -9.25
CA ALA A 97 25.14 -19.00 -9.95
C ALA A 97 24.50 -18.53 -11.26
N ALA A 98 23.83 -19.40 -12.01
CA ALA A 98 23.08 -19.02 -13.21
C ALA A 98 21.86 -18.17 -12.87
N ILE A 99 21.15 -18.48 -11.77
CA ILE A 99 20.01 -17.69 -11.29
C ILE A 99 20.46 -16.29 -10.86
N ALA A 100 21.54 -16.17 -10.08
CA ALA A 100 22.07 -14.87 -9.68
C ALA A 100 22.54 -14.03 -10.88
N ARG A 101 23.22 -14.64 -11.87
CA ARG A 101 23.58 -13.95 -13.12
C ARG A 101 22.35 -13.49 -13.88
N LEU A 102 21.31 -14.33 -14.00
CA LEU A 102 20.05 -13.96 -14.65
C LEU A 102 19.40 -12.76 -13.94
N ALA A 103 19.34 -12.75 -12.61
CA ALA A 103 18.81 -11.61 -11.85
C ALA A 103 19.58 -10.32 -12.15
N ARG A 104 20.91 -10.38 -12.15
CA ARG A 104 21.77 -9.23 -12.49
C ARG A 104 21.57 -8.77 -13.94
N GLU A 105 21.52 -9.68 -14.91
CA GLU A 105 21.29 -9.37 -16.32
C GLU A 105 19.88 -8.84 -16.59
N ALA A 106 18.90 -9.26 -15.79
CA ALA A 106 17.56 -8.70 -15.76
C ALA A 106 17.48 -7.28 -15.14
N GLY A 107 18.59 -6.75 -14.61
CA GLY A 107 18.63 -5.45 -13.94
C GLY A 107 18.18 -5.48 -12.48
N MET A 108 17.97 -6.65 -11.89
CA MET A 108 17.60 -6.78 -10.48
C MET A 108 18.79 -6.52 -9.56
N ARG A 109 18.53 -5.97 -8.37
CA ARG A 109 19.58 -5.64 -7.39
C ARG A 109 19.55 -6.51 -6.14
N SER A 110 18.49 -7.29 -5.95
CA SER A 110 18.39 -8.30 -4.90
C SER A 110 17.57 -9.51 -5.36
N VAL A 111 17.70 -10.59 -4.58
CA VAL A 111 16.96 -11.84 -4.75
C VAL A 111 16.31 -12.17 -3.41
N VAL A 112 15.01 -12.43 -3.38
CA VAL A 112 14.26 -12.93 -2.24
C VAL A 112 13.90 -14.40 -2.50
N PHE A 113 14.31 -15.29 -1.62
CA PHE A 113 14.15 -16.74 -1.81
C PHE A 113 13.25 -17.36 -0.74
N THR A 114 12.35 -18.26 -1.12
CA THR A 114 11.50 -19.01 -0.19
C THR A 114 12.32 -20.02 0.61
N ALA A 115 12.85 -19.59 1.76
CA ALA A 115 13.59 -20.49 2.66
C ALA A 115 12.67 -21.52 3.31
N LYS A 116 11.45 -21.16 3.66
CA LYS A 116 10.36 -22.04 4.08
C LYS A 116 9.05 -21.49 3.59
N HIS A 117 8.27 -22.26 2.82
CA HIS A 117 6.92 -21.95 2.43
C HIS A 117 5.91 -22.55 3.42
N HIS A 118 4.60 -22.45 3.18
CA HIS A 118 3.53 -22.89 4.08
C HIS A 118 3.54 -24.40 4.34
N ASP A 119 4.06 -25.19 3.40
CA ASP A 119 4.22 -26.64 3.52
C ASP A 119 5.21 -27.07 4.61
N GLY A 120 5.98 -26.11 5.16
CA GLY A 120 6.97 -26.34 6.22
C GLY A 120 8.29 -26.91 5.74
N PHE A 121 8.44 -27.20 4.42
CA PHE A 121 9.71 -27.71 3.91
C PHE A 121 10.78 -26.62 3.89
N CYS A 122 11.85 -26.85 4.65
CA CYS A 122 12.96 -25.89 4.76
C CYS A 122 13.97 -26.11 3.63
N MET A 123 14.20 -25.10 2.81
CA MET A 123 15.19 -25.09 1.73
C MET A 123 16.61 -24.77 2.22
N PHE A 124 16.83 -24.88 3.52
CA PHE A 124 18.09 -24.66 4.20
C PHE A 124 18.33 -25.74 5.26
N ARG A 125 19.58 -25.92 5.64
CA ARG A 125 19.92 -26.84 6.72
C ARG A 125 19.53 -26.22 8.07
N THR A 126 18.58 -26.83 8.75
CA THR A 126 18.09 -26.40 10.07
C THR A 126 18.23 -27.50 11.10
N ALA A 127 18.48 -27.13 12.34
CA ALA A 127 18.46 -28.06 13.49
C ALA A 127 17.07 -28.23 14.10
N THR A 128 16.05 -27.51 13.62
CA THR A 128 14.72 -27.47 14.24
C THR A 128 13.79 -28.58 13.75
N THR A 129 14.06 -29.13 12.55
CA THR A 129 13.28 -30.20 11.92
C THR A 129 14.12 -30.96 10.93
N ASP A 130 13.85 -32.27 10.75
CA ASP A 130 14.44 -33.10 9.69
C ASP A 130 13.72 -32.88 8.33
N PHE A 131 12.59 -32.17 8.31
CA PHE A 131 11.85 -31.86 7.09
C PHE A 131 12.50 -30.67 6.36
N ASN A 132 13.70 -30.92 5.85
CA ASN A 132 14.50 -29.92 5.15
C ASN A 132 15.26 -30.54 3.97
N SER A 133 15.80 -29.69 3.10
CA SER A 133 16.48 -30.11 1.88
C SER A 133 17.80 -30.83 2.10
N TRP A 134 18.38 -30.76 3.29
CA TRP A 134 19.59 -31.44 3.66
C TRP A 134 19.35 -32.86 4.18
N ASP A 135 18.39 -33.02 5.11
CA ASP A 135 18.17 -34.28 5.82
C ASP A 135 17.10 -35.17 5.14
N ALA A 136 16.06 -34.60 4.54
CA ALA A 136 14.93 -35.33 3.98
C ALA A 136 15.09 -35.72 2.51
N THR A 137 16.12 -35.22 1.81
CA THR A 137 16.27 -35.41 0.36
C THR A 137 17.52 -36.19 -0.02
N PRO A 138 17.53 -36.88 -1.17
CA PRO A 138 18.72 -37.60 -1.64
C PRO A 138 19.89 -36.68 -2.02
N VAL A 139 19.64 -35.39 -2.26
CA VAL A 139 20.66 -34.43 -2.73
C VAL A 139 21.41 -33.76 -1.59
N ALA A 140 20.86 -33.70 -0.38
CA ALA A 140 21.46 -33.10 0.80
C ALA A 140 22.09 -31.72 0.50
N ARG A 141 21.28 -30.77 -0.04
CA ARG A 141 21.74 -29.44 -0.47
C ARG A 141 21.13 -28.34 0.44
N ASP A 142 21.91 -27.29 0.66
CA ASP A 142 21.49 -26.05 1.31
C ASP A 142 21.29 -24.96 0.25
N PHE A 143 20.07 -24.84 -0.28
CA PHE A 143 19.75 -23.92 -1.38
C PHE A 143 19.86 -22.46 -0.97
N VAL A 144 19.56 -22.12 0.30
CA VAL A 144 19.75 -20.76 0.83
C VAL A 144 21.24 -20.42 0.87
N GLY A 145 22.08 -21.35 1.33
CA GLY A 145 23.53 -21.16 1.35
C GLY A 145 24.14 -21.00 -0.04
N GLU A 146 23.70 -21.79 -1.00
CA GLU A 146 24.14 -21.69 -2.40
C GLU A 146 23.76 -20.35 -3.03
N LEU A 147 22.52 -19.88 -2.82
CA LEU A 147 22.08 -18.57 -3.32
C LEU A 147 22.77 -17.41 -2.60
N ALA A 148 23.03 -17.52 -1.30
CA ALA A 148 23.76 -16.50 -0.55
C ALA A 148 25.16 -16.27 -1.13
N GLU A 149 25.87 -17.37 -1.42
CA GLU A 149 27.18 -17.30 -2.05
C GLU A 149 27.13 -16.77 -3.48
N ALA A 150 26.14 -17.19 -4.27
CA ALA A 150 25.95 -16.74 -5.66
C ALA A 150 25.59 -15.25 -5.73
N CYS A 151 24.66 -14.78 -4.93
CA CYS A 151 24.29 -13.38 -4.84
C CYS A 151 25.49 -12.50 -4.45
N ARG A 152 26.26 -12.92 -3.45
CA ARG A 152 27.48 -12.21 -3.03
C ARG A 152 28.50 -12.09 -4.17
N ARG A 153 28.71 -13.13 -4.97
CA ARG A 153 29.62 -13.11 -6.13
C ARG A 153 29.15 -12.17 -7.24
N GLU A 154 27.84 -12.10 -7.47
CA GLU A 154 27.24 -11.25 -8.50
C GLU A 154 26.94 -9.82 -8.02
N GLY A 155 27.25 -9.48 -6.74
CA GLY A 155 27.01 -8.18 -6.17
C GLY A 155 25.53 -7.88 -5.90
N LEU A 156 24.72 -8.92 -5.77
CA LEU A 156 23.30 -8.84 -5.43
C LEU A 156 23.10 -8.98 -3.91
N ARG A 157 22.06 -8.37 -3.39
CA ARG A 157 21.62 -8.60 -2.01
C ARG A 157 20.72 -9.82 -1.94
N LEU A 158 20.77 -10.54 -0.81
CA LEU A 158 19.86 -11.65 -0.53
C LEU A 158 18.80 -11.22 0.47
N GLY A 159 17.54 -11.46 0.14
CA GLY A 159 16.37 -11.44 1.04
C GLY A 159 15.88 -12.87 1.25
N ILE A 160 15.18 -13.07 2.34
CA ILE A 160 14.61 -14.37 2.73
C ILE A 160 13.10 -14.23 2.88
N TYR A 161 12.34 -15.09 2.19
CA TYR A 161 10.93 -15.31 2.46
C TYR A 161 10.78 -16.41 3.50
N PHE A 162 9.92 -16.17 4.48
CA PHE A 162 9.64 -17.08 5.57
C PHE A 162 8.14 -17.11 5.89
N SER A 163 7.52 -18.26 5.71
CA SER A 163 6.12 -18.47 6.15
C SER A 163 6.04 -18.59 7.66
N ASN A 164 5.16 -17.79 8.28
CA ASN A 164 4.85 -17.94 9.71
C ASN A 164 4.05 -19.22 9.98
N ILE A 165 3.24 -19.67 9.01
CA ILE A 165 2.54 -20.96 9.05
C ILE A 165 3.49 -22.07 8.59
N ASP A 166 3.32 -23.24 9.18
CA ASP A 166 4.01 -24.47 8.83
C ASP A 166 3.03 -25.64 8.91
N TRP A 167 2.57 -26.11 7.77
CA TRP A 167 1.58 -27.19 7.68
C TRP A 167 2.12 -28.57 8.08
N HIS A 168 3.42 -28.70 8.21
CA HIS A 168 4.09 -29.90 8.72
C HIS A 168 4.24 -29.89 10.23
N TYR A 169 4.19 -28.71 10.88
CA TYR A 169 4.30 -28.58 12.33
C TYR A 169 3.11 -29.26 13.03
N PRO A 170 3.33 -30.11 14.07
CA PRO A 170 2.29 -30.97 14.63
C PRO A 170 1.05 -30.23 15.18
N ALA A 171 1.17 -28.97 15.56
CA ALA A 171 0.08 -28.15 16.08
C ALA A 171 -0.51 -27.16 15.05
N ALA A 172 -0.12 -27.24 13.78
CA ALA A 172 -0.54 -26.32 12.73
C ALA A 172 -1.83 -26.79 12.03
N TYR A 173 -2.90 -26.99 12.75
CA TYR A 173 -4.21 -27.35 12.17
C TYR A 173 -5.18 -26.19 12.18
N PRO A 174 -6.07 -26.09 11.15
CA PRO A 174 -6.15 -26.90 9.94
C PRO A 174 -5.15 -26.48 8.84
N ILE A 175 -4.74 -27.43 7.98
CA ILE A 175 -4.09 -27.10 6.71
C ILE A 175 -5.11 -26.37 5.86
N SER A 176 -4.93 -25.09 5.63
CA SER A 176 -5.84 -24.27 4.86
C SER A 176 -5.12 -23.13 4.18
N SER A 177 -5.66 -22.67 3.06
CA SER A 177 -5.23 -21.43 2.41
C SER A 177 -5.76 -20.17 3.10
N HIS A 178 -6.41 -20.30 4.26
CA HIS A 178 -6.88 -19.19 5.07
C HIS A 178 -5.76 -18.73 6.01
N ASN A 179 -5.22 -17.60 5.75
CA ASN A 179 -3.88 -17.18 6.12
C ASN A 179 -3.83 -16.38 7.42
N ALA A 180 -4.93 -16.26 8.16
CA ALA A 180 -5.03 -15.49 9.39
C ALA A 180 -5.06 -16.34 10.66
N ASP A 181 -4.70 -17.62 10.58
CA ASP A 181 -4.67 -18.50 11.74
C ASP A 181 -3.65 -18.02 12.76
N PHE A 182 -4.03 -18.01 14.04
CA PHE A 182 -3.14 -17.62 15.13
C PHE A 182 -2.01 -18.64 15.30
N ILE A 183 -0.79 -18.13 15.41
CA ILE A 183 0.39 -18.93 15.66
C ILE A 183 0.50 -19.20 17.18
N PRO A 184 0.39 -20.49 17.64
CA PRO A 184 0.56 -20.83 19.04
C PRO A 184 1.96 -20.48 19.56
N ALA A 185 2.09 -20.29 20.88
CA ALA A 185 3.36 -19.90 21.50
C ALA A 185 4.51 -20.87 21.19
N GLU A 186 4.25 -22.18 21.18
CA GLU A 186 5.26 -23.20 20.87
C GLU A 186 5.73 -23.12 19.40
N HIS A 187 4.80 -22.89 18.46
CA HIS A 187 5.11 -22.69 17.06
C HIS A 187 5.87 -21.35 16.84
N PHE A 188 5.53 -20.32 17.60
CA PHE A 188 6.25 -19.06 17.56
C PHE A 188 7.73 -19.24 17.98
N GLU A 189 8.02 -19.99 19.05
CA GLU A 189 9.38 -20.29 19.48
C GLU A 189 10.15 -21.10 18.41
N TYR A 190 9.48 -22.06 17.76
CA TYR A 190 10.04 -22.81 16.65
C TYR A 190 10.41 -21.88 15.47
N ASN A 191 9.50 -20.98 15.06
CA ASN A 191 9.78 -19.98 14.03
C ASN A 191 10.94 -19.06 14.40
N LYS A 192 11.02 -18.61 15.66
CA LYS A 192 12.14 -17.78 16.15
C LYS A 192 13.48 -18.50 16.04
N ALA A 193 13.52 -19.80 16.35
CA ALA A 193 14.75 -20.59 16.21
C ALA A 193 15.20 -20.64 14.74
N GLN A 194 14.30 -20.89 13.81
CA GLN A 194 14.60 -20.91 12.37
C GLN A 194 15.05 -19.53 11.84
N VAL A 195 14.36 -18.46 12.24
CA VAL A 195 14.75 -17.08 11.87
C VAL A 195 16.15 -16.75 12.39
N ARG A 196 16.47 -17.18 13.62
CA ARG A 196 17.81 -17.00 14.17
C ARG A 196 18.88 -17.74 13.35
N GLU A 197 18.63 -18.98 12.92
CA GLU A 197 19.55 -19.72 12.05
C GLU A 197 19.75 -18.98 10.72
N LEU A 198 18.66 -18.54 10.07
CA LEU A 198 18.71 -17.82 8.79
C LEU A 198 19.51 -16.51 8.89
N LEU A 199 19.33 -15.75 9.98
CA LEU A 199 20.03 -14.47 10.15
C LEU A 199 21.47 -14.59 10.65
N THR A 200 21.91 -15.78 11.08
CA THR A 200 23.28 -15.95 11.61
C THR A 200 24.18 -16.79 10.71
N ALA A 201 23.63 -17.63 9.81
CA ALA A 201 24.39 -18.58 9.03
C ALA A 201 24.75 -18.12 7.61
N TYR A 202 23.99 -17.20 6.99
CA TYR A 202 24.05 -16.93 5.56
C TYR A 202 24.62 -15.55 5.19
N GLY A 203 25.20 -14.84 6.15
CA GLY A 203 25.74 -13.49 5.95
C GLY A 203 24.66 -12.41 5.98
N PRO A 204 24.92 -11.25 5.37
CA PRO A 204 23.95 -10.13 5.40
C PRO A 204 22.68 -10.46 4.64
N ILE A 205 21.53 -10.29 5.30
CA ILE A 205 20.19 -10.42 4.72
C ILE A 205 19.59 -9.02 4.57
N SER A 206 19.18 -8.66 3.36
CA SER A 206 18.66 -7.32 3.05
C SER A 206 17.22 -7.12 3.51
N GLU A 207 16.42 -8.18 3.45
CA GLU A 207 15.03 -8.16 3.89
C GLU A 207 14.58 -9.54 4.36
N LEU A 208 13.75 -9.56 5.40
CA LEU A 208 13.04 -10.75 5.86
C LEU A 208 11.56 -10.58 5.55
N TRP A 209 11.09 -11.39 4.62
CA TRP A 209 9.77 -11.33 4.05
C TRP A 209 8.88 -12.38 4.72
N PHE A 210 8.16 -11.98 5.78
CA PHE A 210 7.19 -12.83 6.46
C PHE A 210 5.92 -12.98 5.65
N ASP A 211 5.25 -14.10 5.82
CA ASP A 211 3.97 -14.37 5.15
C ASP A 211 3.08 -15.29 5.98
N MET A 212 1.78 -15.09 5.84
CA MET A 212 0.70 -15.90 6.44
C MET A 212 0.79 -16.07 7.96
N GLY A 213 -0.37 -16.34 8.59
CA GLY A 213 -0.50 -16.48 10.03
C GLY A 213 -0.61 -15.15 10.76
N SER A 214 -1.20 -15.20 11.95
CA SER A 214 -1.38 -14.04 12.81
C SER A 214 -0.59 -14.21 14.11
N TYR A 215 0.35 -13.32 14.34
CA TYR A 215 1.01 -13.15 15.62
C TYR A 215 0.21 -12.23 16.54
N THR A 216 0.33 -12.41 17.84
CA THR A 216 -0.11 -11.40 18.80
C THR A 216 0.77 -10.14 18.67
N PRO A 217 0.30 -8.96 19.13
CA PRO A 217 1.14 -7.76 19.13
C PRO A 217 2.49 -7.94 19.86
N GLU A 218 2.52 -8.76 20.90
CA GLU A 218 3.72 -9.10 21.65
C GLU A 218 4.68 -9.94 20.81
N GLN A 219 4.17 -10.99 20.16
CA GLN A 219 4.95 -11.88 19.28
C GLN A 219 5.54 -11.10 18.09
N SER A 220 4.75 -10.24 17.44
CA SER A 220 5.26 -9.42 16.34
C SER A 220 6.38 -8.49 16.79
N ARG A 221 6.22 -7.79 17.93
CA ARG A 221 7.28 -6.94 18.48
C ARG A 221 8.54 -7.73 18.86
N GLU A 222 8.37 -8.92 19.42
CA GLU A 222 9.49 -9.79 19.80
C GLU A 222 10.25 -10.30 18.56
N MET A 223 9.54 -10.75 17.52
CA MET A 223 10.15 -11.18 16.26
C MET A 223 10.87 -10.02 15.55
N TYR A 224 10.24 -8.85 15.47
CA TYR A 224 10.84 -7.64 14.92
C TYR A 224 12.12 -7.26 15.68
N ALA A 225 12.08 -7.27 17.00
CA ALA A 225 13.25 -6.97 17.84
C ALA A 225 14.38 -7.98 17.62
N LEU A 226 14.04 -9.28 17.52
CA LEU A 226 15.01 -10.35 17.23
C LEU A 226 15.74 -10.12 15.89
N VAL A 227 15.00 -9.76 14.85
CA VAL A 227 15.61 -9.50 13.53
C VAL A 227 16.62 -8.35 13.63
N HIS A 228 16.23 -7.24 14.22
CA HIS A 228 17.12 -6.06 14.32
C HIS A 228 18.25 -6.21 15.35
N GLU A 229 18.08 -7.08 16.36
CA GLU A 229 19.17 -7.46 17.27
C GLU A 229 20.27 -8.21 16.51
N LEU A 230 19.89 -9.14 15.63
CA LEU A 230 20.81 -9.97 14.90
C LEU A 230 21.39 -9.26 13.64
N GLN A 231 20.54 -8.55 12.93
CA GLN A 231 20.90 -7.81 11.72
C GLN A 231 20.17 -6.45 11.68
N PRO A 232 20.76 -5.37 12.21
CA PRO A 232 20.13 -4.05 12.27
C PRO A 232 19.71 -3.47 10.91
N ASP A 233 20.38 -3.88 9.83
CA ASP A 233 20.14 -3.41 8.46
C ASP A 233 19.13 -4.29 7.69
N CYS A 234 18.60 -5.37 8.27
CA CYS A 234 17.61 -6.24 7.64
C CYS A 234 16.23 -5.58 7.69
N MET A 235 15.61 -5.33 6.55
CA MET A 235 14.28 -4.74 6.45
C MET A 235 13.20 -5.81 6.72
N VAL A 236 12.24 -5.51 7.57
CA VAL A 236 11.16 -6.44 7.97
C VAL A 236 9.87 -6.11 7.24
N SER A 237 9.27 -7.11 6.58
CA SER A 237 8.04 -6.95 5.80
C SER A 237 6.80 -6.77 6.67
N GLY A 238 5.80 -6.04 6.13
CA GLY A 238 4.54 -5.74 6.81
C GLY A 238 3.66 -6.96 7.08
N ARG A 239 3.91 -8.08 6.42
CA ARG A 239 3.16 -9.32 6.70
C ARG A 239 3.57 -10.01 8.01
N LEU A 240 4.53 -9.45 8.77
CA LEU A 240 4.73 -9.81 10.17
C LEU A 240 3.54 -9.40 11.05
N GLY A 241 2.81 -8.35 10.65
CA GLY A 241 1.59 -7.88 11.30
C GLY A 241 1.82 -6.92 12.48
N ASN A 242 0.70 -6.36 12.98
CA ASN A 242 0.67 -5.44 14.13
C ASN A 242 1.53 -4.18 13.95
N ASP A 243 1.72 -3.73 12.69
CA ASP A 243 2.61 -2.62 12.30
C ASP A 243 4.08 -2.77 12.79
N ALA A 244 4.50 -3.98 13.13
CA ALA A 244 5.88 -4.28 13.52
C ALA A 244 6.72 -4.56 12.26
N CYS A 245 7.00 -3.53 11.47
CA CYS A 245 7.65 -3.67 10.16
C CYS A 245 8.38 -2.40 9.73
N ASP A 246 9.26 -2.54 8.73
CA ASP A 246 9.99 -1.43 8.11
C ASP A 246 9.36 -1.01 6.77
N PHE A 247 8.67 -1.91 6.08
CA PHE A 247 7.99 -1.62 4.82
C PHE A 247 6.67 -2.38 4.70
N ALA A 248 5.70 -1.77 4.06
CA ALA A 248 4.43 -2.41 3.75
C ALA A 248 4.56 -3.34 2.54
N VAL A 249 3.85 -4.46 2.58
CA VAL A 249 3.66 -5.34 1.43
C VAL A 249 2.24 -5.13 0.91
N MET A 250 2.15 -4.75 -0.36
CA MET A 250 0.84 -4.56 -1.00
C MET A 250 0.15 -5.90 -1.24
N ALA A 251 -1.14 -5.85 -1.58
CA ALA A 251 -1.84 -7.01 -2.09
C ALA A 251 -1.12 -7.56 -3.33
N ASP A 252 -1.23 -8.89 -3.54
CA ASP A 252 -0.55 -9.59 -4.63
C ASP A 252 -0.88 -8.95 -5.99
N ASN A 253 0.15 -8.62 -6.77
CA ASN A 253 0.04 -7.96 -8.07
C ASN A 253 -0.65 -6.57 -8.05
N ALA A 254 -0.67 -5.89 -6.91
CA ALA A 254 -1.31 -4.59 -6.74
C ALA A 254 -0.34 -3.52 -6.22
N HIS A 255 -0.65 -2.27 -6.51
CA HIS A 255 0.05 -1.10 -5.98
C HIS A 255 -0.98 -0.04 -5.53
N PRO A 256 -0.62 0.89 -4.62
CA PRO A 256 -1.51 1.98 -4.24
C PRO A 256 -1.70 2.95 -5.43
N ASP A 257 -2.82 3.67 -5.41
CA ASP A 257 -3.15 4.71 -6.40
C ASP A 257 -2.47 6.07 -6.12
N ARG A 258 -1.64 6.12 -5.07
CA ARG A 258 -0.97 7.34 -4.58
C ARG A 258 0.33 7.01 -3.86
N ALA A 259 1.19 8.02 -3.67
CA ALA A 259 2.38 7.89 -2.86
C ALA A 259 2.02 7.70 -1.38
N LEU A 260 2.74 6.82 -0.69
CA LEU A 260 2.58 6.54 0.74
C LEU A 260 3.73 7.17 1.54
N GLN A 261 3.47 7.52 2.80
CA GLN A 261 4.51 7.95 3.74
C GLN A 261 5.36 6.79 4.26
N MET A 262 4.88 5.56 4.13
CA MET A 262 5.59 4.35 4.51
C MET A 262 6.30 3.75 3.28
N PRO A 263 7.53 3.23 3.42
CA PRO A 263 8.14 2.40 2.40
C PRO A 263 7.25 1.20 2.07
N TRP A 264 7.23 0.79 0.80
CA TRP A 264 6.39 -0.32 0.39
C TRP A 264 6.96 -1.10 -0.79
N GLN A 265 6.52 -2.34 -0.93
CA GLN A 265 6.92 -3.24 -1.99
C GLN A 265 5.69 -3.91 -2.62
N MET A 266 5.69 -3.99 -3.95
CA MET A 266 4.71 -4.73 -4.73
C MET A 266 5.25 -6.12 -5.05
N PRO A 267 4.75 -7.19 -4.41
CA PRO A 267 5.01 -8.54 -4.87
C PRO A 267 4.20 -8.80 -6.15
N ALA A 268 4.86 -9.26 -7.19
CA ALA A 268 4.26 -9.54 -8.48
C ALA A 268 4.65 -10.93 -8.98
N SER A 269 3.66 -11.72 -9.35
CA SER A 269 3.88 -13.01 -9.98
C SER A 269 4.06 -12.86 -11.49
N MET A 270 4.72 -13.81 -12.15
CA MET A 270 4.77 -13.84 -13.61
C MET A 270 3.38 -14.05 -14.20
N PHE A 271 2.57 -14.87 -13.54
CA PHE A 271 1.17 -15.15 -13.86
C PHE A 271 0.32 -15.01 -12.59
N PRO A 272 -0.81 -14.27 -12.63
CA PRO A 272 -1.60 -13.98 -11.42
C PRO A 272 -2.21 -15.25 -10.77
N GLU A 273 -2.24 -16.37 -11.49
CA GLU A 273 -2.82 -17.62 -11.02
C GLU A 273 -1.85 -18.47 -10.19
N THR A 274 -0.56 -18.12 -10.09
CA THR A 274 0.43 -18.93 -9.35
C THR A 274 1.73 -18.18 -9.07
N TRP A 275 2.37 -18.52 -7.94
CA TRP A 275 3.74 -18.12 -7.61
C TRP A 275 4.73 -19.26 -7.90
N GLY A 276 4.39 -20.49 -7.51
CA GLY A 276 5.17 -21.67 -7.81
C GLY A 276 5.01 -22.16 -9.25
N TYR A 277 5.91 -23.06 -9.66
CA TYR A 277 5.86 -23.67 -10.98
C TYR A 277 4.53 -24.37 -11.25
N ARG A 278 3.98 -24.09 -12.43
CA ARG A 278 2.77 -24.75 -12.93
C ARG A 278 3.04 -25.29 -14.35
N SER A 279 3.12 -26.61 -14.49
CA SER A 279 3.51 -27.26 -15.74
C SER A 279 2.54 -26.98 -16.91
N TRP A 280 1.26 -26.85 -16.61
CA TRP A 280 0.19 -26.59 -17.56
C TRP A 280 -0.19 -25.09 -17.68
N GLN A 281 0.64 -24.17 -17.17
CA GLN A 281 0.42 -22.73 -17.27
C GLN A 281 0.36 -22.26 -18.74
N GLU A 282 -0.69 -21.58 -19.12
CA GLU A 282 -0.76 -20.87 -20.39
C GLU A 282 0.09 -19.61 -20.33
N ARG A 283 1.08 -19.51 -21.22
CA ARG A 283 2.12 -18.47 -21.11
C ARG A 283 1.94 -17.31 -22.08
N GLY A 284 1.22 -17.50 -23.19
CA GLY A 284 1.04 -16.47 -24.21
C GLY A 284 2.34 -16.07 -24.90
N SER A 285 2.47 -14.80 -25.30
CA SER A 285 3.68 -14.29 -25.94
C SER A 285 4.62 -13.61 -24.94
N VAL A 286 5.92 -13.82 -25.14
CA VAL A 286 6.96 -13.13 -24.35
C VAL A 286 6.83 -11.61 -24.47
N GLY A 287 6.59 -11.08 -25.65
CA GLY A 287 6.48 -9.62 -25.89
C GLY A 287 5.36 -8.98 -25.05
N ALA A 288 4.14 -9.54 -25.08
CA ALA A 288 3.03 -9.03 -24.29
C ALA A 288 3.31 -9.11 -22.78
N LYS A 289 3.97 -10.19 -22.35
CA LYS A 289 4.34 -10.33 -20.93
C LYS A 289 5.42 -9.34 -20.49
N VAL A 290 6.36 -9.02 -21.36
CA VAL A 290 7.37 -7.97 -21.13
C VAL A 290 6.70 -6.60 -20.96
N GLU A 291 5.78 -6.26 -21.86
CA GLU A 291 5.02 -5.00 -21.77
C GLU A 291 4.25 -4.91 -20.43
N GLU A 292 3.53 -5.98 -20.06
CA GLU A 292 2.80 -6.09 -18.79
C GLU A 292 3.72 -5.88 -17.59
N LYS A 293 4.85 -6.59 -17.51
CA LYS A 293 5.73 -6.53 -16.34
C LYS A 293 6.54 -5.24 -16.27
N LEU A 294 6.92 -4.69 -17.42
CA LEU A 294 7.57 -3.39 -17.48
C LEU A 294 6.60 -2.28 -17.06
N SER A 295 5.36 -2.29 -17.55
CA SER A 295 4.32 -1.34 -17.11
C SER A 295 4.09 -1.41 -15.59
N SER A 296 4.00 -2.62 -15.03
CA SER A 296 3.85 -2.83 -13.58
C SER A 296 5.05 -2.30 -12.78
N LEU A 297 6.27 -2.55 -13.24
CA LEU A 297 7.49 -2.00 -12.65
C LEU A 297 7.46 -0.46 -12.66
N LEU A 298 7.17 0.15 -13.82
CA LEU A 298 7.14 1.60 -13.95
C LEU A 298 6.03 2.23 -13.09
N SER A 299 4.89 1.56 -12.98
CA SER A 299 3.82 1.99 -12.08
C SER A 299 4.26 1.94 -10.61
N ALA A 300 4.86 0.84 -10.15
CA ALA A 300 5.34 0.71 -8.79
C ALA A 300 6.35 1.80 -8.42
N VAL A 301 7.38 2.01 -9.25
CA VAL A 301 8.42 3.02 -8.97
C VAL A 301 7.89 4.46 -9.06
N SER A 302 6.93 4.70 -9.96
CA SER A 302 6.25 6.00 -10.09
C SER A 302 5.48 6.38 -8.81
N HIS A 303 4.93 5.40 -8.11
CA HIS A 303 4.26 5.59 -6.82
C HIS A 303 5.22 5.51 -5.61
N GLY A 304 6.52 5.33 -5.85
CA GLY A 304 7.57 5.34 -4.81
C GLY A 304 7.85 4.00 -4.16
N GLY A 305 7.32 2.90 -4.72
CA GLY A 305 7.56 1.55 -4.20
C GLY A 305 8.73 0.83 -4.85
N ASN A 306 8.97 -0.37 -4.34
CA ASN A 306 9.85 -1.37 -4.92
C ASN A 306 9.01 -2.46 -5.61
N TYR A 307 9.53 -3.05 -6.67
CA TYR A 307 8.89 -4.11 -7.44
C TYR A 307 9.64 -5.43 -7.27
N LEU A 308 8.95 -6.45 -6.75
CA LEU A 308 9.48 -7.78 -6.46
C LEU A 308 8.84 -8.78 -7.43
N LEU A 309 9.52 -9.12 -8.54
CA LEU A 309 8.98 -9.98 -9.60
C LEU A 309 9.39 -11.43 -9.40
N ASN A 310 8.39 -12.30 -9.34
CA ASN A 310 8.56 -13.72 -9.07
C ASN A 310 8.89 -14.55 -10.30
N ILE A 311 9.72 -15.57 -10.09
CA ILE A 311 9.87 -16.75 -10.94
C ILE A 311 9.54 -18.02 -10.16
N GLY A 312 9.05 -19.04 -10.88
CA GLY A 312 8.77 -20.37 -10.33
C GLY A 312 9.60 -21.45 -11.02
N PRO A 313 10.83 -21.79 -10.55
CA PRO A 313 11.62 -22.85 -11.14
C PRO A 313 10.87 -24.18 -11.17
N ALA A 314 11.08 -24.97 -12.22
CA ALA A 314 10.52 -26.29 -12.38
C ALA A 314 11.04 -27.28 -11.32
N GLY A 315 10.40 -28.44 -11.17
CA GLY A 315 10.75 -29.43 -10.14
C GLY A 315 12.17 -29.95 -10.23
N ASP A 316 12.79 -29.92 -11.42
CA ASP A 316 14.21 -30.24 -11.63
C ASP A 316 15.17 -29.09 -11.25
N GLY A 317 14.64 -27.94 -10.84
CA GLY A 317 15.38 -26.73 -10.48
C GLY A 317 15.67 -25.79 -11.65
N SER A 318 15.30 -26.12 -12.88
CA SER A 318 15.53 -25.26 -14.04
C SER A 318 14.63 -24.03 -14.03
N VAL A 319 15.18 -22.88 -14.43
CA VAL A 319 14.40 -21.66 -14.68
C VAL A 319 13.59 -21.84 -15.97
N VAL A 320 12.29 -21.58 -15.90
CA VAL A 320 11.41 -21.68 -17.07
C VAL A 320 11.88 -20.76 -18.19
N PRO A 321 12.13 -21.28 -19.42
CA PRO A 321 12.66 -20.47 -20.51
C PRO A 321 11.86 -19.21 -20.83
N PHE A 322 10.52 -19.29 -20.75
CA PHE A 322 9.63 -18.14 -20.95
C PHE A 322 9.91 -17.03 -19.94
N GLU A 323 10.03 -17.39 -18.65
CA GLU A 323 10.30 -16.42 -17.57
C GLU A 323 11.69 -15.79 -17.75
N ARG A 324 12.70 -16.60 -18.04
CA ARG A 324 14.04 -16.11 -18.36
C ARG A 324 14.03 -15.09 -19.51
N ASP A 325 13.32 -15.38 -20.60
CA ASP A 325 13.28 -14.54 -21.79
C ASP A 325 12.56 -13.19 -21.50
N VAL A 326 11.52 -13.21 -20.66
CA VAL A 326 10.84 -12.00 -20.17
C VAL A 326 11.80 -11.17 -19.32
N LEU A 327 12.47 -11.77 -18.35
CA LEU A 327 13.42 -11.08 -17.46
C LEU A 327 14.55 -10.42 -18.24
N LEU A 328 15.17 -11.13 -19.18
CA LEU A 328 16.25 -10.59 -20.01
C LEU A 328 15.76 -9.45 -20.90
N ALA A 329 14.52 -9.47 -21.38
CA ALA A 329 13.96 -8.39 -22.15
C ALA A 329 13.74 -7.13 -21.32
N VAL A 330 13.20 -7.25 -20.09
CA VAL A 330 13.12 -6.15 -19.13
C VAL A 330 14.51 -5.61 -18.81
N GLY A 331 15.50 -6.50 -18.60
CA GLY A 331 16.89 -6.13 -18.36
C GLY A 331 17.51 -5.30 -19.50
N ARG A 332 17.23 -5.65 -20.75
CA ARG A 332 17.68 -4.85 -21.89
C ARG A 332 17.10 -3.42 -21.87
N TRP A 333 15.84 -3.25 -21.54
CA TRP A 333 15.23 -1.94 -21.37
C TRP A 333 15.89 -1.17 -20.23
N LEU A 334 16.06 -1.81 -19.07
CA LEU A 334 16.70 -1.20 -17.88
C LEU A 334 18.16 -0.84 -18.11
N SER A 335 18.90 -1.59 -18.94
CA SER A 335 20.28 -1.25 -19.27
C SER A 335 20.40 0.09 -20.04
N LYS A 336 19.35 0.48 -20.71
CA LYS A 336 19.27 1.76 -21.45
C LYS A 336 18.65 2.88 -20.63
N TYR A 337 17.62 2.57 -19.83
CA TYR A 337 16.76 3.56 -19.17
C TYR A 337 16.79 3.48 -17.63
N GLY A 338 17.62 2.65 -17.06
CA GLY A 338 17.66 2.43 -15.60
C GLY A 338 17.92 3.69 -14.77
N GLU A 339 18.50 4.73 -15.36
CA GLU A 339 18.63 6.06 -14.73
C GLU A 339 17.28 6.61 -14.24
N ALA A 340 16.19 6.30 -14.96
CA ALA A 340 14.84 6.73 -14.62
C ALA A 340 14.14 5.81 -13.58
N VAL A 341 14.78 4.73 -13.15
CA VAL A 341 14.19 3.72 -12.25
C VAL A 341 14.94 3.68 -10.92
N TYR A 342 16.24 3.40 -10.96
CA TYR A 342 17.02 3.18 -9.74
C TYR A 342 17.32 4.47 -8.99
N ASP A 343 17.32 4.38 -7.66
CA ASP A 343 17.65 5.50 -6.77
C ASP A 343 16.75 6.73 -7.00
N THR A 344 15.50 6.50 -7.47
CA THR A 344 14.52 7.55 -7.71
C THR A 344 13.48 7.64 -6.61
N GLU A 345 12.82 8.78 -6.53
CA GLU A 345 11.69 9.07 -5.65
C GLU A 345 10.36 8.99 -6.41
N ALA A 346 9.26 8.90 -5.64
CA ALA A 346 7.91 8.93 -6.20
C ALA A 346 7.67 10.13 -7.10
N SER A 347 6.87 9.91 -8.13
CA SER A 347 6.35 10.96 -8.97
C SER A 347 5.37 11.85 -8.22
N PRO A 348 5.43 13.17 -8.38
CA PRO A 348 4.36 14.06 -7.94
C PRO A 348 3.07 13.91 -8.78
N TYR A 349 3.11 13.16 -9.89
CA TYR A 349 2.00 12.96 -10.85
C TYR A 349 1.52 11.50 -10.93
N ALA A 350 1.94 10.64 -10.00
CA ALA A 350 1.57 9.23 -10.02
C ALA A 350 0.04 9.03 -10.06
N GLY A 351 -0.41 8.14 -10.94
CA GLY A 351 -1.82 7.77 -11.09
C GLY A 351 -2.72 8.78 -11.82
N VAL A 352 -2.19 9.91 -12.30
CA VAL A 352 -3.01 10.99 -12.87
C VAL A 352 -2.83 11.13 -14.40
N GLN A 353 -1.78 10.54 -14.98
CA GLN A 353 -1.39 10.74 -16.37
C GLN A 353 -1.37 9.40 -17.16
N TRP A 354 -1.37 9.49 -18.50
CA TRP A 354 -1.19 8.34 -19.39
C TRP A 354 0.28 7.87 -19.48
N TRP A 355 1.21 8.59 -18.81
CA TRP A 355 2.63 8.28 -18.71
C TRP A 355 3.02 8.04 -17.24
N HIS A 356 4.10 7.32 -17.05
CA HIS A 356 4.72 7.17 -15.73
C HIS A 356 5.81 8.22 -15.53
N SER A 357 6.14 8.54 -14.29
CA SER A 357 7.31 9.36 -14.01
C SER A 357 7.94 9.05 -12.66
N THR A 358 9.21 9.39 -12.55
CA THR A 358 9.98 9.36 -11.31
C THR A 358 10.81 10.64 -11.22
N ARG A 359 11.34 10.94 -10.06
CA ARG A 359 12.25 12.09 -9.92
C ARG A 359 13.52 11.70 -9.18
N ARG A 360 14.60 12.42 -9.49
CA ARG A 360 15.86 12.38 -8.75
C ARG A 360 16.51 13.77 -8.78
N GLY A 361 16.56 14.43 -7.61
CA GLY A 361 17.02 15.81 -7.51
C GLY A 361 16.26 16.75 -8.46
N HIS A 362 16.98 17.44 -9.33
CA HIS A 362 16.39 18.39 -10.27
C HIS A 362 15.79 17.79 -11.54
N THR A 363 15.83 16.48 -11.69
CA THR A 363 15.37 15.78 -12.91
C THR A 363 14.07 15.04 -12.67
N LEU A 364 13.08 15.29 -13.51
CA LEU A 364 11.86 14.49 -13.66
C LEU A 364 12.03 13.60 -14.89
N TYR A 365 11.97 12.30 -14.69
CA TYR A 365 11.97 11.32 -15.78
C TYR A 365 10.52 10.99 -16.15
N VAL A 366 10.18 11.10 -17.42
CA VAL A 366 8.85 10.80 -17.94
C VAL A 366 8.93 9.66 -18.93
N MET A 367 8.25 8.57 -18.60
CA MET A 367 8.22 7.31 -19.35
C MET A 367 6.90 7.19 -20.11
N THR A 368 6.95 7.25 -21.42
CA THR A 368 5.78 7.23 -22.30
C THR A 368 5.69 5.90 -23.05
N PRO A 369 4.53 5.20 -23.03
CA PRO A 369 4.36 3.99 -23.83
C PRO A 369 4.48 4.28 -25.31
N ASP A 370 5.15 3.42 -26.05
CA ASP A 370 5.36 3.61 -27.50
C ASP A 370 4.04 3.62 -28.29
N ALA A 371 3.07 2.86 -27.82
CA ALA A 371 1.73 2.78 -28.39
C ALA A 371 0.85 4.03 -28.17
N ALA A 372 1.30 5.03 -27.40
CA ALA A 372 0.53 6.25 -27.17
C ALA A 372 0.41 7.09 -28.46
N GLU A 373 -0.79 7.64 -28.69
CA GLU A 373 -1.07 8.48 -29.87
C GLU A 373 -0.56 9.92 -29.71
N GLU A 374 -0.34 10.35 -28.47
CA GLU A 374 0.10 11.71 -28.15
C GLU A 374 1.52 11.96 -28.64
N SER A 375 1.73 13.05 -29.35
CA SER A 375 3.05 13.53 -29.81
C SER A 375 3.77 14.41 -28.81
N GLU A 376 3.07 14.88 -27.78
CA GLU A 376 3.58 15.80 -26.76
C GLU A 376 3.20 15.33 -25.34
N ILE A 377 4.10 15.58 -24.42
CA ILE A 377 3.92 15.33 -22.98
C ILE A 377 3.52 16.66 -22.33
N ARG A 378 2.41 16.69 -21.58
CA ARG A 378 2.01 17.84 -20.79
C ARG A 378 2.33 17.61 -19.33
N ILE A 379 3.16 18.49 -18.74
CA ILE A 379 3.56 18.48 -17.33
C ILE A 379 2.82 19.61 -16.62
N PRO A 380 1.73 19.31 -15.90
CA PRO A 380 0.85 20.33 -15.33
C PRO A 380 1.42 20.94 -14.05
N ALA A 381 0.96 22.15 -13.71
CA ALA A 381 1.15 22.82 -12.44
C ALA A 381 2.60 22.87 -11.91
N VAL A 382 3.59 23.12 -12.80
CA VAL A 382 5.01 23.22 -12.41
C VAL A 382 5.34 24.63 -11.87
N GLY A 383 5.89 24.68 -10.67
CA GLY A 383 6.23 25.93 -9.97
C GLY A 383 7.57 26.54 -10.36
N ASN A 384 8.54 25.73 -10.84
CA ASN A 384 9.89 26.20 -11.19
C ASN A 384 10.19 26.03 -12.69
N ARG A 385 11.37 26.52 -13.11
CA ARG A 385 11.70 26.62 -14.52
C ARG A 385 12.37 25.34 -15.04
N LEU A 386 11.82 24.79 -16.14
CA LEU A 386 12.45 23.75 -16.94
C LEU A 386 13.61 24.39 -17.74
N VAL A 387 14.80 23.84 -17.62
CA VAL A 387 16.04 24.37 -18.26
C VAL A 387 16.55 23.49 -19.39
N GLY A 388 16.15 22.21 -19.43
CA GLY A 388 16.53 21.25 -20.47
C GLY A 388 15.56 20.09 -20.56
N ALA A 389 15.47 19.50 -21.74
CA ALA A 389 14.74 18.26 -21.97
C ALA A 389 15.51 17.41 -22.99
N ARG A 390 15.72 16.13 -22.68
CA ARG A 390 16.44 15.20 -23.56
C ARG A 390 15.80 13.81 -23.55
N SER A 391 15.90 13.12 -24.66
CA SER A 391 15.60 11.70 -24.73
C SER A 391 16.73 10.89 -24.09
N LEU A 392 16.41 9.96 -23.17
CA LEU A 392 17.41 9.05 -22.62
C LEU A 392 17.89 8.01 -23.62
N GLY A 393 17.07 7.69 -24.62
CA GLY A 393 17.33 6.63 -25.57
C GLY A 393 18.52 6.88 -26.49
N ASP A 394 18.61 8.10 -27.00
CA ASP A 394 19.59 8.54 -28.00
C ASP A 394 20.30 9.86 -27.65
N GLY A 395 19.94 10.46 -26.51
CA GLY A 395 20.50 11.73 -26.06
C GLY A 395 20.00 12.97 -26.82
N ALA A 396 19.03 12.82 -27.73
CA ALA A 396 18.50 13.91 -28.53
C ALA A 396 17.83 14.98 -27.64
N GLU A 397 18.06 16.25 -27.94
CA GLU A 397 17.32 17.35 -27.31
C GLU A 397 15.84 17.31 -27.71
N LEU A 398 14.97 17.49 -26.74
CA LEU A 398 13.51 17.54 -26.94
C LEU A 398 13.05 19.00 -26.90
N ALA A 399 12.28 19.40 -27.90
CA ALA A 399 11.68 20.73 -27.91
C ALA A 399 10.66 20.86 -26.77
N PHE A 400 10.68 21.99 -26.06
CA PHE A 400 9.69 22.27 -25.03
C PHE A 400 9.30 23.76 -25.02
N ARG A 401 8.11 24.03 -24.49
CA ARG A 401 7.56 25.35 -24.28
C ARG A 401 6.71 25.42 -23.03
N ARG A 402 6.52 26.60 -22.49
CA ARG A 402 5.62 26.85 -21.39
C ARG A 402 4.28 27.38 -21.89
N GLU A 403 3.18 26.78 -21.46
CA GLU A 403 1.81 27.20 -21.72
C GLU A 403 1.11 27.42 -20.34
N GLY A 404 1.04 28.68 -19.89
CA GLY A 404 0.48 28.98 -18.57
C GLY A 404 1.31 28.37 -17.43
N SER A 405 0.70 27.51 -16.64
CA SER A 405 1.34 26.74 -15.56
C SER A 405 1.92 25.40 -16.01
N GLU A 406 1.72 25.00 -17.27
CA GLU A 406 2.19 23.73 -17.82
C GLU A 406 3.45 23.88 -18.66
N TYR A 407 4.24 22.81 -18.73
CA TYR A 407 5.24 22.60 -19.77
C TYR A 407 4.73 21.57 -20.76
N VAL A 408 4.89 21.90 -22.05
CA VAL A 408 4.61 20.99 -23.17
C VAL A 408 5.94 20.58 -23.76
N VAL A 409 6.23 19.29 -23.80
CA VAL A 409 7.51 18.70 -24.20
C VAL A 409 7.27 17.73 -25.34
N ALA A 410 8.09 17.75 -26.37
CA ALA A 410 8.04 16.76 -27.45
C ALA A 410 8.31 15.35 -26.88
N ARG A 411 7.54 14.37 -27.31
CA ARG A 411 7.74 12.97 -26.92
C ARG A 411 9.04 12.43 -27.52
N PRO A 412 9.82 11.59 -26.80
CA PRO A 412 10.94 10.84 -27.38
C PRO A 412 10.49 10.04 -28.60
N ALA A 413 11.41 9.83 -29.55
CA ALA A 413 11.12 9.01 -30.72
C ALA A 413 10.71 7.59 -30.33
N ALA A 414 9.76 7.01 -31.06
CA ALA A 414 9.30 5.62 -30.92
C ALA A 414 10.44 4.63 -31.20
N GLY A 415 10.37 3.44 -30.65
CA GLY A 415 11.31 2.36 -30.94
C GLY A 415 11.63 1.41 -29.78
N ASP A 416 11.04 1.67 -28.60
CA ASP A 416 11.09 0.77 -27.44
C ASP A 416 9.68 0.68 -26.82
N ILE A 417 9.43 -0.28 -25.93
CA ILE A 417 8.12 -0.42 -25.25
C ILE A 417 7.73 0.86 -24.52
N TYR A 418 8.71 1.54 -23.90
CA TYR A 418 8.59 2.86 -23.30
C TYR A 418 9.78 3.73 -23.72
N GLY A 419 9.51 4.91 -24.25
CA GLY A 419 10.49 5.97 -24.42
C GLY A 419 10.62 6.80 -23.13
N VAL A 420 11.79 7.37 -22.86
CA VAL A 420 12.03 8.13 -21.63
C VAL A 420 12.57 9.52 -21.95
N ALA A 421 11.87 10.55 -21.48
CA ALA A 421 12.33 11.94 -21.46
C ALA A 421 12.90 12.29 -20.07
N ALA A 422 14.10 12.86 -20.04
CA ALA A 422 14.67 13.47 -18.84
C ALA A 422 14.47 14.99 -18.91
N LEU A 423 13.74 15.55 -17.95
CA LEU A 423 13.37 16.95 -17.85
C LEU A 423 14.16 17.59 -16.71
N GLU A 424 15.09 18.50 -17.04
CA GLU A 424 15.96 19.16 -16.06
C GLU A 424 15.39 20.51 -15.66
N PHE A 425 15.20 20.69 -14.34
CA PHE A 425 14.72 21.91 -13.73
C PHE A 425 15.88 22.68 -13.06
N GLU A 426 15.71 23.98 -12.85
CA GLU A 426 16.72 24.83 -12.21
C GLU A 426 16.98 24.46 -10.74
N ARG A 427 16.07 23.74 -10.11
CA ARG A 427 16.13 23.14 -8.77
C ARG A 427 15.14 21.97 -8.71
N ASP A 428 15.02 21.33 -7.55
CA ASP A 428 14.09 20.19 -7.39
C ASP A 428 12.70 20.51 -7.91
N VAL A 429 12.06 19.51 -8.52
CA VAL A 429 10.75 19.67 -9.16
C VAL A 429 9.73 20.15 -8.13
N GLU A 430 9.17 21.31 -8.34
CA GLU A 430 8.13 21.90 -7.51
C GLU A 430 6.78 21.86 -8.23
N ILE A 431 5.78 21.28 -7.60
CA ILE A 431 4.40 21.44 -8.04
C ILE A 431 3.94 22.83 -7.63
N ALA A 432 3.32 23.56 -8.55
CA ALA A 432 2.76 24.87 -8.21
C ALA A 432 1.77 24.69 -7.06
N ALA A 433 2.01 25.42 -5.98
CA ALA A 433 1.13 25.38 -4.82
C ALA A 433 -0.28 25.81 -5.24
N ALA A 434 -1.29 25.04 -4.81
CA ALA A 434 -2.67 25.49 -4.92
C ALA A 434 -2.85 26.82 -4.20
N GLU A 435 -3.73 27.69 -4.70
CA GLU A 435 -4.03 28.94 -4.00
C GLU A 435 -4.49 28.66 -2.58
N PRO A 436 -3.95 29.36 -1.57
CA PRO A 436 -4.39 29.16 -0.20
C PRO A 436 -5.87 29.41 -0.03
N LEU A 437 -6.55 28.56 0.72
CA LEU A 437 -7.97 28.75 1.07
C LEU A 437 -8.15 30.05 1.84
N ARG A 438 -8.92 30.98 1.29
CA ARG A 438 -9.18 32.27 1.90
C ARG A 438 -10.15 32.12 3.08
N LEU A 439 -9.67 32.39 4.28
CA LEU A 439 -10.44 32.21 5.50
C LEU A 439 -11.39 33.39 5.77
N ARG A 440 -12.61 33.04 6.13
CA ARG A 440 -13.64 33.93 6.66
C ARG A 440 -14.11 33.39 8.03
N GLY A 441 -14.88 34.16 8.79
CA GLY A 441 -15.55 33.61 9.98
C GLY A 441 -16.51 32.50 9.55
N GLY A 442 -16.49 31.40 10.26
CA GLY A 442 -17.26 30.20 9.91
C GLY A 442 -16.63 29.26 8.89
N THR A 443 -15.47 29.61 8.28
CA THR A 443 -14.78 28.65 7.35
C THR A 443 -14.47 27.35 8.06
N ARG A 444 -14.84 26.24 7.44
CA ARG A 444 -14.62 24.87 7.91
C ARG A 444 -13.48 24.25 7.13
N LEU A 445 -12.47 23.73 7.83
CA LEU A 445 -11.39 22.93 7.28
C LEU A 445 -11.76 21.46 7.50
N THR A 446 -11.95 20.74 6.41
CA THR A 446 -12.42 19.36 6.37
C THR A 446 -11.57 18.53 5.44
N GLN A 447 -11.77 17.23 5.41
CA GLN A 447 -11.07 16.37 4.43
C GLN A 447 -11.37 16.74 2.97
N LEU A 448 -12.49 17.41 2.68
CA LEU A 448 -12.87 17.83 1.32
C LEU A 448 -11.99 18.92 0.73
N ASN A 449 -11.54 19.84 1.56
CA ASN A 449 -10.74 20.99 1.14
C ASN A 449 -9.31 20.94 1.66
N GLY A 450 -8.91 19.80 2.24
CA GLY A 450 -7.57 19.50 2.71
C GLY A 450 -6.84 18.50 1.81
N GLN A 451 -5.54 18.43 2.00
CA GLN A 451 -4.67 17.41 1.42
C GLN A 451 -4.49 16.28 2.42
N THR A 452 -4.77 15.07 2.02
CA THR A 452 -4.62 13.88 2.85
C THR A 452 -3.25 13.25 2.65
N ALA A 453 -2.51 13.05 3.73
CA ALA A 453 -1.34 12.20 3.72
C ALA A 453 -1.76 10.76 4.05
N CYS A 454 -1.30 9.84 3.23
CA CYS A 454 -1.64 8.42 3.34
C CYS A 454 -0.41 7.59 3.73
N SER A 455 -0.67 6.52 4.47
CA SER A 455 0.25 5.45 4.80
C SER A 455 -0.43 4.10 4.57
N TYR A 456 0.17 3.04 5.04
CA TYR A 456 -0.42 1.70 4.95
C TYR A 456 -0.32 1.02 6.31
N SER A 457 -1.46 0.60 6.86
CA SER A 457 -1.49 -0.14 8.12
C SER A 457 -1.31 -1.62 7.85
N CYS A 458 -0.32 -2.22 8.48
CA CYS A 458 0.01 -3.65 8.40
C CYS A 458 -0.47 -4.36 9.67
N PHE A 459 -1.77 -4.31 9.96
CA PHE A 459 -2.31 -4.83 11.21
C PHE A 459 -2.24 -6.37 11.27
N ASP A 460 -2.81 -7.05 10.28
CA ASP A 460 -2.63 -8.48 10.04
C ASP A 460 -2.81 -8.79 8.54
N TYR A 461 -2.70 -10.06 8.17
CA TYR A 461 -2.74 -10.45 6.76
C TYR A 461 -3.98 -9.96 6.00
N TYR A 462 -5.17 -9.97 6.63
CA TYR A 462 -6.42 -9.56 5.99
C TYR A 462 -6.91 -8.16 6.38
N SER A 463 -6.25 -7.52 7.32
CA SER A 463 -6.62 -6.20 7.84
C SER A 463 -5.61 -5.13 7.46
N ASN A 464 -4.85 -5.35 6.41
CA ASN A 464 -3.95 -4.36 5.84
C ASN A 464 -4.74 -3.40 4.97
N PHE A 465 -4.54 -2.11 5.11
CA PHE A 465 -5.28 -1.12 4.35
C PHE A 465 -4.58 0.23 4.26
N LEU A 466 -4.94 0.95 3.20
CA LEU A 466 -4.56 2.34 3.03
C LEU A 466 -5.14 3.17 4.17
N SER A 467 -4.27 3.80 4.96
CA SER A 467 -4.62 4.61 6.12
C SER A 467 -4.39 6.10 5.85
N ARG A 468 -5.30 6.94 6.34
CA ARG A 468 -5.11 8.39 6.34
C ARG A 468 -4.46 8.79 7.65
N VAL A 469 -3.31 9.40 7.56
CA VAL A 469 -2.50 9.67 8.76
C VAL A 469 -2.51 11.14 9.17
N SER A 470 -2.80 12.04 8.24
CA SER A 470 -3.01 13.46 8.54
C SER A 470 -3.78 14.18 7.44
N LEU A 471 -4.37 15.31 7.80
CA LEU A 471 -4.94 16.29 6.88
C LEU A 471 -4.15 17.59 6.98
N THR A 472 -3.95 18.26 5.84
CA THR A 472 -3.20 19.52 5.77
C THR A 472 -3.93 20.52 4.86
N TRP A 473 -3.93 21.77 5.27
CA TRP A 473 -4.51 22.89 4.50
C TRP A 473 -3.51 24.00 4.36
N SER A 474 -3.40 24.59 3.17
CA SER A 474 -2.80 25.91 2.99
C SER A 474 -3.91 26.95 3.10
N VAL A 475 -3.80 27.88 4.02
CA VAL A 475 -4.85 28.84 4.35
C VAL A 475 -4.31 30.29 4.34
N ALA A 476 -5.14 31.24 3.92
CA ALA A 476 -4.82 32.67 3.98
C ALA A 476 -5.83 33.38 4.88
N SER A 477 -5.37 33.91 5.99
CA SER A 477 -6.20 34.67 6.93
C SER A 477 -5.87 36.17 6.86
N PRO A 478 -6.86 37.03 6.63
CA PRO A 478 -6.64 38.50 6.61
C PRO A 478 -6.41 39.09 8.00
N ARG A 479 -6.70 38.37 9.06
CA ARG A 479 -6.54 38.78 10.47
C ARG A 479 -6.35 37.56 11.37
N ARG A 480 -5.95 37.81 12.62
CA ARG A 480 -5.86 36.75 13.65
C ARG A 480 -7.26 36.18 13.94
N ARG A 481 -7.34 34.84 14.08
CA ARG A 481 -8.60 34.12 14.28
C ARG A 481 -8.44 32.99 15.28
N GLY A 482 -9.45 32.74 16.10
CA GLY A 482 -9.53 31.51 16.90
C GLY A 482 -9.91 30.32 16.05
N VAL A 483 -9.60 29.14 16.55
CA VAL A 483 -10.01 27.86 15.95
C VAL A 483 -10.76 27.04 17.00
N GLU A 484 -11.87 26.43 16.60
CA GLU A 484 -12.61 25.45 17.39
C GLU A 484 -12.68 24.12 16.65
N LEU A 485 -12.85 23.04 17.41
CA LEU A 485 -13.02 21.68 16.91
C LEU A 485 -14.50 21.31 16.97
N LEU A 486 -15.02 20.77 15.87
CA LEU A 486 -16.32 20.13 15.81
C LEU A 486 -16.08 18.64 15.56
N TYR A 487 -16.69 17.77 16.34
CA TYR A 487 -16.48 16.34 16.26
C TYR A 487 -17.73 15.56 16.72
N PRO A 488 -17.94 14.32 16.22
CA PRO A 488 -19.01 13.44 16.72
C PRO A 488 -18.77 13.08 18.20
N ALA A 489 -19.85 12.89 18.95
CA ALA A 489 -19.76 12.47 20.35
C ALA A 489 -18.95 11.15 20.53
N SER A 490 -18.91 10.31 19.52
CA SER A 490 -18.07 9.08 19.49
C SER A 490 -16.56 9.32 19.56
N TYR A 491 -16.10 10.57 19.29
CA TYR A 491 -14.68 10.92 19.42
C TYR A 491 -14.30 11.43 20.82
N GLU A 492 -15.25 11.49 21.74
CA GLU A 492 -14.99 11.87 23.15
C GLU A 492 -13.89 10.98 23.73
N GLY A 493 -12.89 11.60 24.34
CA GLY A 493 -11.70 10.89 24.88
C GLY A 493 -10.54 10.71 23.90
N ARG A 494 -10.74 10.88 22.57
CA ARG A 494 -9.68 10.86 21.57
C ARG A 494 -8.71 12.04 21.77
N THR A 495 -7.49 11.88 21.28
CA THR A 495 -6.46 12.93 21.34
C THR A 495 -6.01 13.31 19.93
N VAL A 496 -6.12 14.60 19.61
CA VAL A 496 -5.72 15.16 18.32
C VAL A 496 -4.53 16.09 18.46
N ALA A 497 -3.67 16.08 17.47
CA ALA A 497 -2.58 17.04 17.32
C ALA A 497 -2.96 18.01 16.20
N VAL A 498 -3.04 19.29 16.50
CA VAL A 498 -3.27 20.37 15.53
C VAL A 498 -1.99 21.18 15.43
N SER A 499 -1.50 21.38 14.21
CA SER A 499 -0.26 22.15 13.96
C SER A 499 -0.55 23.37 13.08
N ILE A 500 0.11 24.47 13.37
CA ILE A 500 0.18 25.66 12.51
C ILE A 500 1.66 25.93 12.24
N ASP A 501 2.07 25.90 10.96
CA ASP A 501 3.46 26.09 10.49
C ASP A 501 4.48 25.21 11.22
N GLY A 502 4.07 24.00 11.62
CA GLY A 502 4.91 23.04 12.32
C GLY A 502 4.89 23.15 13.85
N GLU A 503 4.30 24.21 14.42
CA GLU A 503 4.08 24.29 15.88
C GLU A 503 2.84 23.49 16.25
N GLU A 504 3.02 22.37 16.94
CA GLU A 504 1.99 21.41 17.28
C GLU A 504 1.42 21.64 18.67
N LYS A 505 0.09 21.53 18.78
CA LYS A 505 -0.65 21.47 20.05
C LYS A 505 -1.44 20.18 20.15
N ILE A 506 -1.25 19.44 21.24
CA ILE A 506 -2.02 18.24 21.58
C ILE A 506 -3.29 18.65 22.33
N ILE A 507 -4.44 18.15 21.86
CA ILE A 507 -5.77 18.47 22.42
C ILE A 507 -6.49 17.16 22.67
N ARG A 508 -6.97 16.95 23.89
CA ARG A 508 -7.91 15.87 24.22
C ARG A 508 -9.32 16.35 23.90
N LEU A 509 -10.08 15.55 23.17
CA LEU A 509 -11.48 15.82 22.87
C LEU A 509 -12.30 15.45 24.10
N GLU A 510 -12.70 16.45 24.91
CA GLU A 510 -13.45 16.23 26.14
C GLU A 510 -14.21 17.51 26.55
N GLY A 511 -15.36 17.33 27.20
CA GLY A 511 -16.14 18.44 27.73
C GLY A 511 -16.70 19.35 26.65
N GLY A 512 -16.87 18.83 25.45
CA GLY A 512 -17.50 19.55 24.36
C GLY A 512 -18.94 19.93 24.69
N THR A 513 -19.38 21.08 24.19
CA THR A 513 -20.79 21.44 24.26
C THR A 513 -21.50 20.88 23.04
N ALA A 514 -22.68 20.26 23.23
CA ALA A 514 -23.50 19.83 22.12
C ALA A 514 -23.77 21.02 21.19
N VAL A 515 -23.48 20.85 19.91
CA VAL A 515 -23.80 21.87 18.91
C VAL A 515 -25.28 21.84 18.72
N ALA A 516 -25.96 22.93 19.07
CA ALA A 516 -27.28 23.15 18.53
C ALA A 516 -27.13 23.28 17.00
N LEU A 517 -28.01 22.60 16.30
CA LEU A 517 -28.02 22.49 14.86
C LEU A 517 -27.72 23.81 14.17
N ASP A 518 -26.75 23.77 13.33
CA ASP A 518 -26.07 24.79 12.56
C ASP A 518 -26.43 26.28 12.80
N GLU A 519 -25.63 26.92 13.65
CA GLU A 519 -25.69 28.37 13.87
C GLU A 519 -25.32 29.18 12.60
N SER A 520 -24.76 28.57 11.54
CA SER A 520 -24.36 29.31 10.34
C SER A 520 -25.48 29.52 9.33
N ASP A 521 -26.45 28.59 9.23
CA ASP A 521 -27.54 28.64 8.25
C ASP A 521 -28.93 28.46 8.87
N GLY A 522 -29.02 28.29 10.19
CA GLY A 522 -30.30 28.22 10.94
C GLY A 522 -31.12 26.95 10.69
N LYS A 523 -30.54 25.92 10.07
CA LYS A 523 -31.18 24.64 9.80
C LYS A 523 -30.25 23.49 10.10
N ASP A 524 -30.79 22.44 10.71
CA ASP A 524 -30.14 21.16 10.84
C ASP A 524 -30.09 20.49 9.48
N PRO A 525 -28.89 20.11 8.99
CA PRO A 525 -28.80 19.30 7.79
C PRO A 525 -29.60 17.99 7.88
N SER A 526 -29.78 17.44 9.09
CA SER A 526 -30.53 16.19 9.30
C SER A 526 -32.05 16.40 9.43
N GLU A 527 -32.53 17.58 9.77
CA GLU A 527 -33.97 17.85 9.88
C GLU A 527 -34.62 18.30 8.56
N ASP A 528 -33.86 18.92 7.66
CA ASP A 528 -34.37 19.34 6.35
C ASP A 528 -33.92 18.41 5.23
N LEU A 529 -34.41 17.18 5.28
CA LEU A 529 -34.35 16.25 4.13
C LEU A 529 -35.36 16.62 3.04
N SER A 530 -36.08 17.74 3.17
CA SER A 530 -37.12 18.17 2.22
C SER A 530 -36.57 18.36 0.80
N GLY A 531 -35.28 18.66 0.66
CA GLY A 531 -34.59 18.78 -0.61
C GLY A 531 -33.73 17.57 -1.00
N VAL A 532 -33.73 16.49 -0.21
CA VAL A 532 -32.90 15.31 -0.47
C VAL A 532 -33.80 14.09 -0.61
N ARG A 533 -33.65 13.37 -1.72
CA ARG A 533 -34.44 12.19 -2.05
C ARG A 533 -33.59 11.02 -2.47
N ILE A 534 -33.70 9.90 -1.76
CA ILE A 534 -33.11 8.62 -2.20
C ILE A 534 -34.04 8.03 -3.27
N VAL A 535 -33.62 8.13 -4.54
CA VAL A 535 -34.46 7.75 -5.69
C VAL A 535 -34.30 6.29 -6.06
N ARG A 536 -33.14 5.70 -5.75
CA ARG A 536 -32.87 4.28 -6.05
C ARG A 536 -31.93 3.68 -5.01
N ARG A 537 -32.15 2.44 -4.67
CA ARG A 537 -31.37 1.65 -3.71
C ARG A 537 -31.03 0.31 -4.31
N GLU A 538 -29.78 -0.10 -4.26
CA GLU A 538 -29.33 -1.38 -4.79
C GLU A 538 -28.44 -2.08 -3.79
N TRP A 539 -28.59 -3.40 -3.68
CA TRP A 539 -27.81 -4.25 -2.81
C TRP A 539 -27.05 -5.27 -3.66
N HIS A 540 -25.75 -5.41 -3.38
CA HIS A 540 -24.86 -6.32 -4.06
C HIS A 540 -24.12 -7.19 -3.03
N GLY A 541 -23.80 -8.40 -3.41
CA GLY A 541 -23.04 -9.35 -2.61
C GLY A 541 -23.80 -10.63 -2.33
N PRO A 542 -23.19 -11.59 -1.63
CA PRO A 542 -21.82 -11.51 -1.09
C PRO A 542 -20.73 -11.50 -2.14
N ALA A 543 -19.62 -10.85 -1.80
CA ALA A 543 -18.37 -10.87 -2.55
C ALA A 543 -17.23 -11.28 -1.63
N PHE A 544 -16.55 -12.37 -1.95
CA PHE A 544 -15.39 -12.81 -1.17
C PHE A 544 -14.20 -11.88 -1.43
N GLY A 545 -13.51 -11.48 -0.38
CA GLY A 545 -12.28 -10.69 -0.48
C GLY A 545 -11.90 -10.00 0.83
N ILE A 546 -10.65 -9.64 0.92
CA ILE A 546 -10.12 -8.82 2.02
C ILE A 546 -10.66 -7.39 1.94
N PHE A 547 -10.57 -6.64 3.02
CA PHE A 547 -11.14 -5.30 3.11
C PHE A 547 -10.58 -4.31 2.07
N ASP A 548 -9.34 -4.51 1.64
CA ASP A 548 -8.67 -3.68 0.63
C ASP A 548 -8.85 -4.15 -0.82
N SER A 549 -9.61 -5.22 -1.05
CA SER A 549 -9.86 -5.68 -2.42
C SER A 549 -10.58 -4.61 -3.25
N ALA A 550 -10.21 -4.52 -4.53
CA ALA A 550 -10.75 -3.53 -5.46
C ALA A 550 -12.28 -3.56 -5.54
N VAL A 551 -12.91 -2.40 -5.45
CA VAL A 551 -14.37 -2.22 -5.37
C VAL A 551 -14.99 -1.92 -6.73
N ALA A 552 -14.24 -1.29 -7.64
CA ALA A 552 -14.76 -0.82 -8.93
C ALA A 552 -15.60 -1.86 -9.71
N PRO A 553 -15.22 -3.15 -9.80
CA PRO A 553 -16.02 -4.12 -10.54
C PRO A 553 -17.40 -4.42 -9.92
N TRP A 554 -17.61 -4.10 -8.64
CA TRP A 554 -18.85 -4.37 -7.93
C TRP A 554 -19.84 -3.23 -8.01
N ALA A 555 -19.36 -1.99 -7.94
CA ALA A 555 -20.19 -0.79 -8.08
C ALA A 555 -20.81 -0.66 -9.49
N GLU A 556 -20.19 -1.26 -10.49
CA GLU A 556 -20.66 -1.26 -11.89
C GLU A 556 -21.68 -2.37 -12.21
N ARG A 557 -21.85 -3.36 -11.33
CA ARG A 557 -22.81 -4.45 -11.54
C ARG A 557 -24.20 -4.02 -11.08
N ALA A 558 -25.21 -4.30 -11.89
CA ALA A 558 -26.59 -4.08 -11.48
C ALA A 558 -26.91 -4.91 -10.23
N GLY A 559 -27.27 -4.22 -9.15
CA GLY A 559 -27.73 -4.81 -7.90
C GLY A 559 -29.20 -5.20 -7.93
N ARG A 560 -29.65 -5.95 -6.93
CA ARG A 560 -31.08 -6.11 -6.69
C ARG A 560 -31.62 -4.85 -5.99
N GLY A 561 -32.80 -4.39 -6.38
CA GLY A 561 -33.49 -3.33 -5.66
C GLY A 561 -33.77 -3.77 -4.21
N ILE A 562 -33.60 -2.84 -3.26
CA ILE A 562 -33.87 -3.04 -1.84
C ILE A 562 -34.63 -1.83 -1.28
N GLU A 563 -35.57 -2.05 -0.37
CA GLU A 563 -36.27 -0.96 0.30
C GLU A 563 -35.67 -0.63 1.67
N ALA A 564 -35.11 -1.63 2.35
CA ALA A 564 -34.48 -1.45 3.65
C ALA A 564 -33.20 -0.63 3.55
N LEU A 565 -32.90 0.17 4.55
CA LEU A 565 -31.65 0.89 4.74
C LEU A 565 -30.83 0.36 5.91
N HIS A 566 -31.35 -0.62 6.64
CA HIS A 566 -30.68 -1.35 7.71
C HIS A 566 -31.20 -2.77 7.83
N GLY A 567 -30.44 -3.64 8.47
CA GLY A 567 -30.83 -5.02 8.70
C GLY A 567 -29.67 -5.88 9.21
N GLU A 568 -29.87 -7.17 9.06
CA GLU A 568 -28.90 -8.20 9.36
C GLU A 568 -28.86 -9.19 8.20
N VAL A 569 -27.69 -9.62 7.78
CA VAL A 569 -27.50 -10.57 6.71
C VAL A 569 -26.69 -11.76 7.20
N LYS A 570 -27.12 -12.98 6.84
CA LYS A 570 -26.30 -14.17 7.02
C LYS A 570 -25.08 -14.04 6.15
N SER A 571 -23.92 -14.22 6.74
CA SER A 571 -22.65 -13.95 6.11
C SER A 571 -21.63 -15.03 6.47
N HIS A 572 -20.61 -15.17 5.64
CA HIS A 572 -19.43 -15.97 5.92
C HIS A 572 -18.23 -15.05 6.13
N ILE A 573 -17.14 -15.62 6.60
CA ILE A 573 -15.89 -14.87 6.80
C ILE A 573 -15.39 -14.30 5.48
N LEU A 574 -14.78 -13.11 5.53
CA LEU A 574 -14.22 -12.37 4.39
C LEU A 574 -15.26 -12.02 3.30
N GLU A 575 -16.51 -11.87 3.67
CA GLU A 575 -17.55 -11.43 2.74
C GLU A 575 -17.76 -9.91 2.81
N ASN A 576 -17.98 -9.34 1.63
CA ASN A 576 -18.31 -7.96 1.42
C ASN A 576 -19.72 -7.83 0.84
N TYR A 577 -20.45 -6.83 1.31
CA TYR A 577 -21.75 -6.45 0.78
C TYR A 577 -21.73 -4.95 0.46
N PHE A 578 -22.47 -4.56 -0.56
CA PHE A 578 -22.49 -3.16 -1.00
C PHE A 578 -23.92 -2.66 -1.08
N LEU A 579 -24.16 -1.48 -0.53
CA LEU A 579 -25.38 -0.70 -0.71
C LEU A 579 -25.05 0.48 -1.61
N THR A 580 -25.73 0.61 -2.74
CA THR A 580 -25.63 1.78 -3.62
C THR A 580 -26.91 2.60 -3.49
N LEU A 581 -26.76 3.87 -3.16
CA LEU A 581 -27.84 4.84 -3.10
C LEU A 581 -27.65 5.87 -4.21
N HIS A 582 -28.71 6.10 -4.98
CA HIS A 582 -28.82 7.26 -5.86
C HIS A 582 -29.62 8.32 -5.12
N VAL A 583 -29.02 9.46 -4.90
CA VAL A 583 -29.54 10.53 -4.06
C VAL A 583 -29.61 11.82 -4.87
N GLU A 584 -30.82 12.38 -5.01
CA GLU A 584 -31.01 13.71 -5.58
C GLU A 584 -31.01 14.75 -4.45
N SER A 585 -30.30 15.86 -4.64
CA SER A 585 -30.28 17.01 -3.75
C SER A 585 -30.61 18.27 -4.53
N ASP A 586 -31.52 19.11 -4.00
CA ASP A 586 -31.94 20.38 -4.63
C ASP A 586 -30.91 21.49 -4.45
N ALA A 587 -29.90 21.30 -3.62
CA ALA A 587 -28.79 22.20 -3.42
C ALA A 587 -27.57 21.45 -2.90
N ALA A 588 -26.36 22.00 -3.06
CA ALA A 588 -25.16 21.49 -2.41
C ALA A 588 -25.31 21.66 -0.88
N ARG A 589 -25.26 20.53 -0.16
CA ARG A 589 -25.43 20.50 1.31
C ARG A 589 -24.77 19.30 1.96
N GLU A 590 -24.43 19.43 3.24
CA GLU A 590 -23.98 18.30 4.04
C GLU A 590 -25.19 17.54 4.62
N VAL A 591 -25.21 16.22 4.47
CA VAL A 591 -26.24 15.33 5.03
C VAL A 591 -25.57 14.31 5.93
N LEU A 592 -26.06 14.17 7.15
CA LEU A 592 -25.61 13.14 8.09
C LEU A 592 -26.32 11.82 7.83
N PHE A 593 -25.54 10.75 7.89
CA PHE A 593 -26.05 9.37 7.84
C PHE A 593 -25.65 8.61 9.09
N ASP A 594 -26.59 7.91 9.70
CA ASP A 594 -26.30 6.89 10.70
C ASP A 594 -25.80 5.63 10.02
N VAL A 595 -24.68 5.12 10.48
CA VAL A 595 -24.02 3.93 9.92
C VAL A 595 -23.98 2.83 10.97
N VAL A 596 -24.40 1.63 10.59
CA VAL A 596 -24.25 0.42 11.39
C VAL A 596 -23.38 -0.58 10.62
N SER A 597 -22.33 -1.05 11.23
CA SER A 597 -21.42 -2.01 10.60
C SER A 597 -20.95 -3.09 11.58
N GLY A 598 -20.35 -4.17 11.02
CA GLY A 598 -19.67 -5.21 11.79
C GLY A 598 -18.17 -4.94 11.88
N ASN A 599 -17.39 -5.61 11.02
CA ASN A 599 -15.93 -5.50 11.05
C ASN A 599 -15.36 -4.36 10.21
N GLY A 600 -16.14 -3.73 9.35
CA GLY A 600 -15.67 -2.59 8.59
C GLY A 600 -16.74 -1.95 7.73
N VAL A 601 -16.55 -0.67 7.47
CA VAL A 601 -17.35 0.12 6.55
C VAL A 601 -16.44 1.00 5.71
N GLU A 602 -16.79 1.12 4.43
CA GLU A 602 -16.15 2.07 3.52
C GLU A 602 -17.26 2.77 2.73
N VAL A 603 -17.17 4.08 2.62
CA VAL A 603 -18.18 4.91 1.94
C VAL A 603 -17.51 5.67 0.82
N TRP A 604 -18.11 5.61 -0.36
CA TRP A 604 -17.74 6.41 -1.52
C TRP A 604 -18.86 7.39 -1.84
N LEU A 605 -18.50 8.61 -2.15
CA LEU A 605 -19.40 9.62 -2.69
C LEU A 605 -18.90 10.02 -4.09
N ASN A 606 -19.76 9.87 -5.09
CA ASN A 606 -19.47 10.23 -6.48
C ASN A 606 -18.14 9.63 -6.98
N GLY A 607 -17.88 8.35 -6.65
CA GLY A 607 -16.68 7.60 -7.03
C GLY A 607 -15.41 7.92 -6.22
N ARG A 608 -15.48 8.77 -5.21
CA ARG A 608 -14.35 9.10 -4.34
C ARG A 608 -14.55 8.49 -2.95
N THR A 609 -13.53 7.82 -2.41
CA THR A 609 -13.54 7.32 -1.04
C THR A 609 -13.73 8.50 -0.08
N TRP A 610 -14.79 8.42 0.72
CA TRP A 610 -15.14 9.42 1.72
C TRP A 610 -14.60 9.04 3.09
N CYS A 611 -14.97 7.87 3.58
CA CYS A 611 -14.43 7.32 4.81
C CYS A 611 -14.17 5.82 4.69
N LYS A 612 -13.25 5.29 5.53
CA LYS A 612 -12.90 3.89 5.57
C LYS A 612 -12.52 3.52 7.00
N HIS A 613 -13.37 2.73 7.64
CA HIS A 613 -13.18 2.31 9.02
C HIS A 613 -13.14 0.79 9.10
N LEU A 614 -12.07 0.25 9.66
CA LEU A 614 -11.92 -1.16 9.96
C LEU A 614 -12.01 -1.38 11.47
N ASN A 615 -12.92 -2.27 11.88
CA ASN A 615 -12.94 -2.80 13.23
C ASN A 615 -12.26 -4.19 13.22
N PRO A 616 -11.02 -4.32 13.70
CA PRO A 616 -10.28 -5.57 13.64
C PRO A 616 -10.75 -6.60 14.69
N TYR A 617 -11.55 -6.18 15.66
CA TYR A 617 -12.01 -7.04 16.73
C TYR A 617 -13.24 -7.85 16.33
N ARG A 618 -13.44 -9.00 16.99
CA ARG A 618 -14.65 -9.80 16.78
C ARG A 618 -15.89 -8.95 16.96
N CYS A 619 -16.80 -9.14 16.05
CA CYS A 619 -17.97 -8.35 15.78
C CYS A 619 -18.65 -7.81 17.04
N THR A 620 -18.45 -6.56 17.26
CA THR A 620 -19.39 -5.75 18.02
C THR A 620 -20.09 -4.86 17.02
N ARG A 621 -21.42 -4.92 16.99
CA ARG A 621 -22.22 -3.93 16.27
C ARG A 621 -21.64 -2.55 16.56
N HIS A 622 -21.15 -1.89 15.51
CA HIS A 622 -20.54 -0.56 15.59
C HIS A 622 -21.51 0.46 14.96
N GLU A 623 -21.75 1.55 15.67
CA GLU A 623 -22.64 2.61 15.23
C GLU A 623 -21.89 3.94 15.20
N GLU A 624 -21.97 4.63 14.07
CA GLU A 624 -21.30 5.92 13.86
C GLU A 624 -22.15 6.83 12.99
N GLN A 625 -21.75 8.10 12.88
CA GLN A 625 -22.38 9.06 11.96
C GLN A 625 -21.34 9.52 10.95
N VAL A 626 -21.74 9.56 9.69
CA VAL A 626 -20.92 10.06 8.57
C VAL A 626 -21.65 11.22 7.90
N ALA A 627 -20.96 12.36 7.78
CA ALA A 627 -21.47 13.51 7.09
C ALA A 627 -21.02 13.50 5.63
N LEU A 628 -21.96 13.46 4.70
CA LEU A 628 -21.70 13.49 3.26
C LEU A 628 -22.06 14.84 2.65
N PRO A 629 -21.13 15.52 1.97
CA PRO A 629 -21.43 16.75 1.24
C PRO A 629 -22.00 16.37 -0.13
N LEU A 630 -23.29 16.37 -0.24
CA LEU A 630 -23.98 16.14 -1.50
C LEU A 630 -23.84 17.36 -2.41
N ASP A 631 -23.56 17.13 -3.67
CA ASP A 631 -23.65 18.15 -4.71
C ASP A 631 -25.13 18.42 -5.06
N GLU A 632 -25.43 19.62 -5.60
CA GLU A 632 -26.73 19.88 -6.23
C GLU A 632 -26.94 18.91 -7.40
N GLY A 633 -28.08 18.25 -7.47
CA GLY A 633 -28.43 17.26 -8.47
C GLY A 633 -28.18 15.83 -7.99
N ASP A 634 -27.72 14.98 -8.92
CA ASP A 634 -27.57 13.55 -8.71
C ASP A 634 -26.27 13.22 -7.98
N ASN A 635 -26.37 12.41 -6.93
CA ASN A 635 -25.25 11.87 -6.19
C ASN A 635 -25.33 10.35 -6.12
N VAL A 636 -24.18 9.69 -6.16
CA VAL A 636 -24.08 8.23 -5.97
C VAL A 636 -23.26 7.96 -4.71
N VAL A 637 -23.91 7.34 -3.73
CA VAL A 637 -23.28 6.89 -2.49
C VAL A 637 -23.17 5.38 -2.54
N VAL A 638 -21.96 4.86 -2.42
CA VAL A 638 -21.70 3.42 -2.32
C VAL A 638 -21.17 3.14 -0.93
N VAL A 639 -21.80 2.21 -0.23
CA VAL A 639 -21.38 1.78 1.11
C VAL A 639 -21.00 0.31 1.07
N ARG A 640 -19.78 0.00 1.45
CA ARG A 640 -19.28 -1.36 1.63
C ARG A 640 -19.38 -1.74 3.08
N PHE A 641 -19.99 -2.87 3.36
CA PHE A 641 -20.01 -3.53 4.66
C PHE A 641 -19.15 -4.77 4.59
N TYR A 642 -18.22 -4.91 5.52
CA TYR A 642 -17.25 -5.98 5.57
C TYR A 642 -17.47 -6.88 6.78
N ASN A 643 -17.51 -8.18 6.53
CA ASN A 643 -17.53 -9.21 7.56
C ASN A 643 -16.24 -10.03 7.53
N ARG A 644 -15.55 -10.07 8.67
CA ARG A 644 -14.32 -10.84 8.82
C ARG A 644 -14.53 -12.19 9.53
N PHE A 645 -15.40 -12.25 10.53
CA PHE A 645 -15.42 -13.36 11.47
C PHE A 645 -16.80 -13.98 11.72
N GLU A 646 -17.89 -13.30 11.40
CA GLU A 646 -19.19 -13.62 11.96
C GLU A 646 -20.10 -14.37 11.00
N LYS A 647 -21.04 -15.18 11.56
CA LYS A 647 -22.08 -15.90 10.77
C LYS A 647 -23.22 -14.99 10.35
N SER A 648 -23.31 -13.82 10.92
CA SER A 648 -24.24 -12.76 10.50
C SER A 648 -23.59 -11.39 10.69
N MET A 649 -23.98 -10.45 9.84
CA MET A 649 -23.42 -9.10 9.84
C MET A 649 -24.56 -8.09 9.95
N PRO A 650 -24.54 -7.22 10.99
CA PRO A 650 -25.41 -6.07 11.04
C PRO A 650 -24.96 -5.04 10.00
N TRP A 651 -25.90 -4.36 9.38
CA TRP A 651 -25.64 -3.30 8.43
C TRP A 651 -26.72 -2.23 8.51
N GLY A 652 -26.35 -0.99 8.23
CA GLY A 652 -27.29 0.12 8.16
C GLY A 652 -26.61 1.36 7.58
N PHE A 653 -27.37 2.09 6.76
CA PHE A 653 -26.95 3.38 6.25
C PHE A 653 -28.20 4.20 5.93
N GLU A 654 -28.61 5.05 6.85
CA GLU A 654 -29.81 5.85 6.72
C GLU A 654 -29.57 7.30 7.12
N PRO A 655 -30.31 8.26 6.56
CA PRO A 655 -30.21 9.65 7.00
C PRO A 655 -30.43 9.74 8.50
N ALA A 656 -29.51 10.43 9.19
CA ALA A 656 -29.57 10.58 10.64
C ALA A 656 -30.76 11.47 11.06
N ARG A 657 -31.39 11.08 12.15
CA ARG A 657 -32.53 11.82 12.71
C ARG A 657 -32.14 12.92 13.70
N GLU A 658 -30.91 12.84 14.21
CA GLU A 658 -30.36 13.79 15.17
C GLU A 658 -28.84 13.94 14.97
N GLN A 659 -28.34 15.16 15.19
CA GLN A 659 -26.90 15.40 15.14
C GLN A 659 -26.26 15.12 16.49
N ARG A 660 -25.19 14.26 16.48
CA ARG A 660 -24.43 13.92 17.67
C ARG A 660 -23.03 14.56 17.61
N ARG A 661 -22.94 15.86 17.34
CA ARG A 661 -21.67 16.60 17.29
C ARG A 661 -21.45 17.44 18.56
N GLN A 662 -20.19 17.55 18.93
CA GLN A 662 -19.68 18.35 20.04
C GLN A 662 -18.79 19.48 19.51
N ARG A 663 -18.78 20.61 20.23
CA ARG A 663 -17.95 21.78 19.94
C ARG A 663 -16.98 22.03 21.10
N GLN A 664 -15.72 22.18 20.82
CA GLN A 664 -14.68 22.47 21.80
C GLN A 664 -13.73 23.54 21.28
N ALA A 665 -13.41 24.55 22.10
CA ALA A 665 -12.38 25.52 21.77
C ALA A 665 -11.01 24.83 21.66
N ALA A 666 -10.33 24.98 20.53
CA ALA A 666 -9.00 24.40 20.33
C ALA A 666 -7.92 25.11 21.18
N GLY A 667 -8.20 26.32 21.64
CA GLY A 667 -7.22 27.16 22.31
C GLY A 667 -6.01 27.49 21.40
N ILE A 668 -6.25 27.48 20.09
CA ILE A 668 -5.28 27.79 19.04
C ILE A 668 -5.72 29.08 18.35
N GLU A 669 -4.76 29.93 18.03
CA GLU A 669 -4.98 31.14 17.27
C GLU A 669 -4.18 31.09 15.97
N LEU A 670 -4.88 31.20 14.85
CA LEU A 670 -4.29 31.33 13.53
C LEU A 670 -3.92 32.82 13.29
N PRO A 671 -2.64 33.14 13.07
CA PRO A 671 -2.22 34.52 12.80
C PRO A 671 -2.78 35.07 11.48
N ALA A 672 -2.59 36.36 11.23
CA ALA A 672 -2.81 36.94 9.90
C ALA A 672 -1.67 36.54 8.96
N GLY A 673 -1.98 36.15 7.74
CA GLY A 673 -1.00 35.70 6.75
C GLY A 673 -1.40 34.41 6.05
N VAL A 674 -0.43 33.82 5.35
CA VAL A 674 -0.54 32.48 4.74
C VAL A 674 0.10 31.47 5.68
N HIS A 675 -0.62 30.41 6.00
CA HIS A 675 -0.20 29.41 6.97
C HIS A 675 -0.51 28.00 6.47
N THR A 676 0.24 27.03 6.96
CA THR A 676 -0.05 25.60 6.83
C THR A 676 -0.69 25.12 8.13
N VAL A 677 -1.90 24.61 8.04
CA VAL A 677 -2.61 24.01 9.17
C VAL A 677 -2.67 22.50 8.93
N SER A 678 -2.34 21.69 9.94
CA SER A 678 -2.50 20.23 9.83
C SER A 678 -3.16 19.63 11.07
N VAL A 679 -3.76 18.46 10.88
CA VAL A 679 -4.35 17.66 11.96
C VAL A 679 -4.00 16.18 11.78
N ARG A 680 -3.75 15.51 12.91
CA ARG A 680 -3.58 14.05 12.99
C ARG A 680 -4.13 13.54 14.32
N ALA A 681 -4.46 12.26 14.39
CA ALA A 681 -4.73 11.62 15.67
C ALA A 681 -3.40 11.37 16.42
N ALA A 682 -3.35 11.80 17.69
CA ALA A 682 -2.15 11.64 18.53
C ALA A 682 -2.18 10.34 19.35
N ASP A 683 -3.34 9.68 19.43
CA ASP A 683 -3.61 8.45 20.19
C ASP A 683 -3.59 7.18 19.31
N ARG A 684 -3.06 7.26 18.09
CA ARG A 684 -2.97 6.10 17.20
C ARG A 684 -2.06 5.02 17.79
N PRO A 685 -2.41 3.73 17.59
CA PRO A 685 -1.56 2.62 18.08
C PRO A 685 -0.22 2.55 17.35
N SER A 686 -0.15 3.03 16.12
CA SER A 686 1.08 3.15 15.33
C SER A 686 1.08 4.43 14.49
N PRO A 687 2.23 4.92 14.01
CA PRO A 687 2.30 6.06 13.09
C PRO A 687 1.63 5.79 11.74
N HIS A 688 1.41 4.52 11.40
CA HIS A 688 0.82 4.09 10.14
C HIS A 688 -0.67 3.75 10.26
N ALA A 689 -1.22 3.66 11.47
CA ALA A 689 -2.65 3.44 11.68
C ALA A 689 -3.49 4.61 11.17
N ASP A 690 -4.68 4.31 10.66
CA ASP A 690 -5.64 5.34 10.25
C ASP A 690 -5.96 6.30 11.39
N MET A 691 -6.11 7.56 11.10
CA MET A 691 -6.42 8.56 12.12
C MET A 691 -7.84 8.42 12.66
N GLY A 692 -8.78 7.85 11.88
CA GLY A 692 -10.16 7.64 12.30
C GLY A 692 -10.85 8.93 12.77
N LEU A 693 -10.61 10.03 12.05
CA LEU A 693 -11.10 11.38 12.41
C LEU A 693 -11.77 12.05 11.19
N ASP A 694 -12.48 11.29 10.38
CA ASP A 694 -13.06 11.75 9.12
C ASP A 694 -14.06 12.91 9.31
N ASP A 695 -14.80 12.88 10.41
CA ASP A 695 -15.81 13.87 10.76
C ASP A 695 -15.28 15.00 11.67
N LEU A 696 -13.96 15.04 11.89
CA LEU A 696 -13.37 16.17 12.60
C LEU A 696 -13.30 17.40 11.69
N VAL A 697 -13.83 18.50 12.16
CA VAL A 697 -13.84 19.81 11.48
C VAL A 697 -13.09 20.83 12.31
N LEU A 698 -12.17 21.57 11.72
CA LEU A 698 -11.58 22.76 12.31
C LEU A 698 -12.38 23.98 11.80
N ARG A 699 -13.14 24.63 12.68
CA ARG A 699 -13.92 25.83 12.35
C ARG A 699 -13.16 27.07 12.73
N VAL A 700 -13.00 27.96 11.77
CA VAL A 700 -12.32 29.26 11.96
C VAL A 700 -13.31 30.30 12.44
N LEU A 701 -13.02 30.99 13.56
CA LEU A 701 -13.88 31.99 14.19
C LEU A 701 -13.75 33.40 13.57
#